data_47f1dd42f55b60dd2651687e8773b15f
#
_entry.id   47f1dd42f55b60dd2651687e8773b15f
#
_cell.length_a   1.000
_cell.length_b   1.000
_cell.length_c   1.000
_cell.angle_alpha   90.00
_cell.angle_beta   90.00
_cell.angle_gamma   90.00
#
_symmetry.space_group_name_H-M   'P 1'
#
loop_
_entity.id
_entity.type
_entity.pdbx_description
1 polymer ?
#
loop_
_entity_poly.entity_id
_entity_poly.type
_entity_poly.pdbx_seq_one_letter_code
_entity_poly.pdbx_strand_id
1 'polypeptide(L)'
;MFNPSGENADPTSQFFRRRRDIQGIRAIAVLLVLAYHAKVPGFSGGYIGVDVFFVVSGFLITSLLVREFDTTNKISLANFYARRVRRLLPASLVVVIGTLVISKIWLEPLRLNDLTQDARAAALFATNIVFAVRESDYLQSALPPSPLQHYWSLGVEEQFYIFFPIVVMVLLKLGKASKSLLIAGLATITAISFAVCVAITPSMSAIAFYLLPFRAWELGAGALLAMLSGKVNRIKSVNRELVGWVGLVIIIVTGFIYDSKTLFPGYAAGLPVVATIFLIVSGDNSKFGPSRLLELQVFQWLGSRSYSLYLWHWPILIVARSANKAELTAIQIALCMLATLLLAELSFRFVEQPIHKVPKFLKNTNRSLAFGALLIVIGFGASFITAPATANSVKAPENTTESSLLASTTTIFQYSDSELKELIDSAPKITELPADLDPPLAVLDNDEPEIYKLGCHDHEFDIPPVCEFGDLESKTAIALIGDSHAAQWFEPLRRIAEQRSWRLQTFTRSGCTMLGVESGGLDACRTWLKNVLAEIQNGEFSLVVISGFTNRDDLVDESPDGFINNITELHTALTTNSQKIIYIADSPGPLLHVPICLSANIQTVQNCNFERDEAINEQTAEILKGVWSNKTSRFVDLTDWFCTSQICPVVIGNMVVYRDISHISSVYALALTNVLMNQLEVSLAG
;
A
#
# COMPACT_ATOMS: atom_id res chain seq x y z
N MET A 1 -2.75 -17.07 -56.07
CA MET A 1 -2.19 -18.36 -55.63
C MET A 1 -0.78 -18.14 -55.14
N PHE A 2 -0.59 -17.99 -53.85
CA PHE A 2 0.68 -18.29 -53.16
C PHE A 2 0.33 -18.61 -51.73
N ASN A 3 0.46 -19.86 -51.37
CA ASN A 3 0.29 -20.40 -50.02
C ASN A 3 1.67 -20.32 -49.36
N PRO A 4 1.89 -19.49 -48.34
CA PRO A 4 3.11 -19.59 -47.54
C PRO A 4 2.82 -20.56 -46.42
N SER A 5 3.38 -21.73 -46.55
CA SER A 5 3.53 -22.80 -45.59
C SER A 5 3.85 -22.27 -44.18
N GLY A 6 2.86 -22.41 -43.28
CA GLY A 6 2.97 -21.99 -41.91
C GLY A 6 3.67 -23.02 -41.02
N GLU A 7 4.98 -23.17 -41.14
CA GLU A 7 5.71 -24.20 -40.42
C GLU A 7 6.48 -23.73 -39.16
N ASN A 8 6.38 -22.50 -38.73
CA ASN A 8 7.10 -22.04 -37.53
C ASN A 8 6.37 -20.97 -36.69
N ALA A 9 5.04 -20.99 -36.63
CA ALA A 9 4.31 -20.12 -35.71
C ALA A 9 4.29 -20.74 -34.30
N ASP A 10 4.68 -19.97 -33.30
CA ASP A 10 4.57 -20.34 -31.88
C ASP A 10 3.15 -20.88 -31.59
N PRO A 11 3.03 -22.07 -30.94
CA PRO A 11 1.73 -22.65 -30.60
C PRO A 11 0.82 -21.70 -29.83
N THR A 12 1.39 -20.77 -29.04
CA THR A 12 0.66 -19.70 -28.36
C THR A 12 0.03 -18.73 -29.33
N SER A 13 0.74 -18.33 -30.38
CA SER A 13 0.22 -17.39 -31.41
C SER A 13 -0.92 -17.99 -32.20
N GLN A 14 -0.87 -19.30 -32.49
CA GLN A 14 -1.97 -20.00 -33.15
C GLN A 14 -3.20 -20.13 -32.26
N PHE A 15 -3.01 -20.38 -30.95
CA PHE A 15 -4.11 -20.43 -29.97
C PHE A 15 -4.84 -19.10 -29.88
N PHE A 16 -4.11 -18.00 -29.75
CA PHE A 16 -4.70 -16.65 -29.69
C PHE A 16 -5.37 -16.21 -30.97
N ARG A 17 -4.91 -16.66 -32.12
CA ARG A 17 -5.62 -16.43 -33.40
C ARG A 17 -6.99 -17.11 -33.45
N ARG A 18 -7.19 -18.20 -32.66
CA ARG A 18 -8.46 -18.92 -32.58
C ARG A 18 -9.41 -18.36 -31.52
N ARG A 19 -8.91 -17.83 -30.40
CA ARG A 19 -9.70 -17.36 -29.25
C ARG A 19 -9.66 -15.82 -29.18
N ARG A 20 -10.39 -15.17 -30.10
CA ARG A 20 -10.51 -13.72 -30.17
C ARG A 20 -11.27 -13.14 -28.98
N ASP A 21 -12.21 -13.90 -28.42
CA ASP A 21 -12.95 -13.56 -27.20
C ASP A 21 -12.00 -13.31 -26.00
N ILE A 22 -10.98 -14.13 -25.82
CA ILE A 22 -9.98 -13.95 -24.74
C ILE A 22 -9.21 -12.63 -24.91
N GLN A 23 -8.88 -12.24 -26.13
CA GLN A 23 -8.26 -10.93 -26.38
C GLN A 23 -9.20 -9.78 -25.97
N GLY A 24 -10.50 -9.92 -26.27
CA GLY A 24 -11.49 -8.95 -25.85
C GLY A 24 -11.67 -8.88 -24.33
N ILE A 25 -11.65 -10.01 -23.63
CA ILE A 25 -11.70 -10.06 -22.15
C ILE A 25 -10.48 -9.33 -21.56
N ARG A 26 -9.28 -9.54 -22.10
CA ARG A 26 -8.07 -8.83 -21.70
C ARG A 26 -8.15 -7.32 -21.96
N ALA A 27 -8.84 -6.91 -23.03
CA ALA A 27 -9.08 -5.50 -23.31
C ALA A 27 -9.97 -4.87 -22.23
N ILE A 28 -11.07 -5.53 -21.83
CA ILE A 28 -11.93 -5.08 -20.75
C ILE A 28 -11.14 -4.98 -19.44
N ALA A 29 -10.36 -6.02 -19.10
CA ALA A 29 -9.58 -6.06 -17.88
C ALA A 29 -8.58 -4.88 -17.79
N VAL A 30 -7.83 -4.60 -18.86
CA VAL A 30 -6.88 -3.47 -18.83
C VAL A 30 -7.59 -2.13 -18.80
N LEU A 31 -8.72 -1.96 -19.48
CA LEU A 31 -9.50 -0.72 -19.46
C LEU A 31 -10.05 -0.43 -18.06
N LEU A 32 -10.53 -1.43 -17.32
CA LEU A 32 -10.96 -1.27 -15.92
C LEU A 32 -9.82 -0.80 -15.03
N VAL A 33 -8.64 -1.43 -15.14
CA VAL A 33 -7.46 -1.03 -14.38
C VAL A 33 -7.02 0.40 -14.72
N LEU A 34 -6.98 0.76 -15.99
CA LEU A 34 -6.61 2.11 -16.42
C LEU A 34 -7.61 3.15 -15.92
N ALA A 35 -8.92 2.86 -16.02
CA ALA A 35 -9.97 3.76 -15.54
C ALA A 35 -9.89 4.00 -14.03
N TYR A 36 -9.67 2.94 -13.25
CA TYR A 36 -9.46 3.00 -11.80
C TYR A 36 -8.28 3.89 -11.42
N HIS A 37 -7.09 3.61 -11.99
CA HIS A 37 -5.87 4.36 -11.66
C HIS A 37 -5.87 5.80 -12.18
N ALA A 38 -6.64 6.06 -13.25
CA ALA A 38 -6.90 7.41 -13.75
C ALA A 38 -7.97 8.15 -12.95
N LYS A 39 -8.53 7.55 -11.89
CA LYS A 39 -9.63 8.10 -11.07
C LYS A 39 -10.84 8.53 -11.92
N VAL A 40 -11.18 7.75 -12.96
CA VAL A 40 -12.36 8.02 -13.79
C VAL A 40 -13.62 7.83 -12.94
N PRO A 41 -14.51 8.84 -12.85
CA PRO A 41 -15.72 8.74 -12.04
C PRO A 41 -16.55 7.49 -12.37
N GLY A 42 -17.02 6.78 -11.36
CA GLY A 42 -17.82 5.56 -11.49
C GLY A 42 -17.01 4.27 -11.70
N PHE A 43 -15.68 4.31 -11.76
CA PHE A 43 -14.84 3.10 -11.91
C PHE A 43 -14.00 2.81 -10.67
N SER A 44 -14.51 3.10 -9.49
CA SER A 44 -13.84 2.85 -8.20
C SER A 44 -13.49 1.36 -7.97
N GLY A 45 -14.26 0.44 -8.54
CA GLY A 45 -14.00 -1.00 -8.49
C GLY A 45 -13.14 -1.53 -9.64
N GLY A 46 -12.55 -0.68 -10.50
CA GLY A 46 -11.83 -1.13 -11.69
C GLY A 46 -10.57 -1.97 -11.41
N TYR A 47 -10.08 -2.01 -10.19
CA TYR A 47 -8.99 -2.89 -9.74
C TYR A 47 -9.28 -4.38 -9.96
N ILE A 48 -10.57 -4.80 -10.00
CA ILE A 48 -10.98 -6.18 -10.33
C ILE A 48 -10.48 -6.66 -11.71
N GLY A 49 -10.03 -5.77 -12.57
CA GLY A 49 -9.41 -6.15 -13.83
C GLY A 49 -8.19 -7.07 -13.66
N VAL A 50 -7.50 -7.02 -12.51
CA VAL A 50 -6.39 -7.92 -12.18
C VAL A 50 -6.91 -9.35 -11.95
N ASP A 51 -8.04 -9.53 -11.27
CA ASP A 51 -8.67 -10.83 -11.04
C ASP A 51 -9.09 -11.47 -12.38
N VAL A 52 -9.62 -10.66 -13.30
CA VAL A 52 -9.92 -11.08 -14.66
C VAL A 52 -8.65 -11.61 -15.37
N PHE A 53 -7.51 -10.90 -15.23
CA PHE A 53 -6.24 -11.36 -15.78
C PHE A 53 -5.78 -12.66 -15.15
N PHE A 54 -5.91 -12.85 -13.84
CA PHE A 54 -5.51 -14.08 -13.16
C PHE A 54 -6.30 -15.29 -13.66
N VAL A 55 -7.62 -15.18 -13.77
CA VAL A 55 -8.45 -16.28 -14.33
C VAL A 55 -8.05 -16.60 -15.78
N VAL A 56 -7.88 -15.58 -16.61
CA VAL A 56 -7.46 -15.75 -18.01
C VAL A 56 -6.07 -16.41 -18.08
N SER A 57 -5.13 -16.01 -17.24
CA SER A 57 -3.79 -16.56 -17.16
C SER A 57 -3.79 -18.03 -16.76
N GLY A 58 -4.53 -18.39 -15.71
CA GLY A 58 -4.69 -19.78 -15.28
C GLY A 58 -5.29 -20.66 -16.38
N PHE A 59 -6.33 -20.16 -17.07
CA PHE A 59 -6.95 -20.86 -18.20
C PHE A 59 -5.97 -21.11 -19.34
N LEU A 60 -5.23 -20.08 -19.75
CA LEU A 60 -4.32 -20.16 -20.89
C LEU A 60 -3.13 -21.08 -20.62
N ILE A 61 -2.51 -20.95 -19.44
CA ILE A 61 -1.35 -21.76 -19.07
C ILE A 61 -1.73 -23.24 -18.98
N THR A 62 -2.84 -23.54 -18.33
CA THR A 62 -3.30 -24.92 -18.19
C THR A 62 -3.66 -25.51 -19.55
N SER A 63 -4.35 -24.76 -20.40
CA SER A 63 -4.66 -25.21 -21.77
C SER A 63 -3.41 -25.56 -22.57
N LEU A 64 -2.31 -24.79 -22.42
CA LEU A 64 -1.04 -25.07 -23.08
C LEU A 64 -0.35 -26.32 -22.53
N LEU A 65 -0.30 -26.46 -21.18
CA LEU A 65 0.35 -27.61 -20.54
C LEU A 65 -0.39 -28.92 -20.82
N VAL A 66 -1.72 -28.91 -20.76
CA VAL A 66 -2.56 -30.08 -21.06
C VAL A 66 -2.43 -30.47 -22.51
N ARG A 67 -2.45 -29.52 -23.44
CA ARG A 67 -2.24 -29.82 -24.87
C ARG A 67 -0.86 -30.41 -25.13
N GLU A 68 0.20 -29.85 -24.52
CA GLU A 68 1.55 -30.40 -24.64
C GLU A 68 1.59 -31.85 -24.11
N PHE A 69 0.99 -32.10 -22.94
CA PHE A 69 0.92 -33.44 -22.37
C PHE A 69 0.11 -34.42 -23.25
N ASP A 70 -1.06 -33.99 -23.75
CA ASP A 70 -1.93 -34.84 -24.58
C ASP A 70 -1.25 -35.22 -25.92
N THR A 71 -0.34 -34.37 -26.44
CA THR A 71 0.34 -34.62 -27.71
C THR A 71 1.66 -35.35 -27.56
N THR A 72 2.38 -35.16 -26.45
CA THR A 72 3.75 -35.65 -26.30
C THR A 72 3.95 -36.60 -25.10
N ASN A 73 2.91 -36.79 -24.30
CA ASN A 73 2.98 -37.50 -22.99
C ASN A 73 4.03 -36.92 -22.03
N LYS A 74 4.51 -35.71 -22.28
CA LYS A 74 5.53 -35.05 -21.44
C LYS A 74 5.24 -33.54 -21.36
N ILE A 75 5.72 -32.90 -20.31
CA ILE A 75 5.76 -31.45 -20.16
C ILE A 75 7.22 -31.03 -20.12
N SER A 76 7.64 -30.17 -21.04
CA SER A 76 8.99 -29.62 -21.07
C SER A 76 9.07 -28.29 -20.33
N LEU A 77 9.49 -28.29 -19.06
CA LEU A 77 9.66 -27.10 -18.25
C LEU A 77 10.59 -26.06 -18.93
N ALA A 78 11.71 -26.53 -19.46
CA ALA A 78 12.67 -25.64 -20.13
C ALA A 78 12.05 -24.91 -21.33
N ASN A 79 11.28 -25.58 -22.17
CA ASN A 79 10.58 -24.97 -23.28
C ASN A 79 9.47 -24.04 -22.79
N PHE A 80 8.77 -24.42 -21.76
CA PHE A 80 7.74 -23.58 -21.14
C PHE A 80 8.33 -22.25 -20.66
N TYR A 81 9.38 -22.28 -19.84
CA TYR A 81 10.02 -21.07 -19.31
C TYR A 81 10.68 -20.25 -20.41
N ALA A 82 11.32 -20.87 -21.40
CA ALA A 82 11.87 -20.15 -22.54
C ALA A 82 10.81 -19.34 -23.32
N ARG A 83 9.59 -19.88 -23.47
CA ARG A 83 8.46 -19.14 -24.08
C ARG A 83 8.04 -17.93 -23.22
N ARG A 84 8.00 -18.10 -21.89
CA ARG A 84 7.63 -17.02 -20.95
C ARG A 84 8.67 -15.90 -20.93
N VAL A 85 9.94 -16.26 -20.79
CA VAL A 85 11.06 -15.31 -20.87
C VAL A 85 10.96 -14.40 -22.11
N ARG A 86 10.80 -14.98 -23.28
CA ARG A 86 10.68 -14.21 -24.54
C ARG A 86 9.46 -13.30 -24.58
N ARG A 87 8.38 -13.67 -23.90
CA ARG A 87 7.12 -12.93 -23.94
C ARG A 87 7.07 -11.76 -22.97
N LEU A 88 7.64 -11.91 -21.76
CA LEU A 88 7.38 -11.02 -20.64
C LEU A 88 8.59 -10.15 -20.27
N LEU A 89 9.76 -10.76 -20.12
CA LEU A 89 10.95 -10.08 -19.61
C LEU A 89 11.40 -8.87 -20.46
N PRO A 90 11.42 -8.90 -21.80
CA PRO A 90 11.94 -7.78 -22.58
C PRO A 90 11.13 -6.49 -22.40
N ALA A 91 9.80 -6.56 -22.43
CA ALA A 91 8.95 -5.39 -22.24
C ALA A 91 8.98 -4.92 -20.79
N SER A 92 8.97 -5.86 -19.81
CA SER A 92 9.13 -5.54 -18.39
C SER A 92 10.41 -4.76 -18.13
N LEU A 93 11.55 -5.23 -18.65
CA LEU A 93 12.84 -4.55 -18.47
C LEU A 93 12.84 -3.13 -19.06
N VAL A 94 12.27 -2.94 -20.27
CA VAL A 94 12.18 -1.61 -20.89
C VAL A 94 11.38 -0.65 -20.02
N VAL A 95 10.27 -1.11 -19.43
CA VAL A 95 9.46 -0.28 -18.55
C VAL A 95 10.16 0.01 -17.24
N VAL A 96 10.81 -0.98 -16.60
CA VAL A 96 11.62 -0.74 -15.39
C VAL A 96 12.68 0.32 -15.65
N ILE A 97 13.49 0.17 -16.71
CA ILE A 97 14.53 1.17 -17.04
C ILE A 97 13.90 2.53 -17.35
N GLY A 98 12.84 2.58 -18.14
CA GLY A 98 12.14 3.82 -18.46
C GLY A 98 11.60 4.51 -17.20
N THR A 99 11.01 3.73 -16.29
CA THR A 99 10.53 4.24 -14.98
C THR A 99 11.68 4.83 -14.15
N LEU A 100 12.81 4.12 -14.03
CA LEU A 100 13.97 4.61 -13.29
C LEU A 100 14.53 5.93 -13.87
N VAL A 101 14.60 6.01 -15.20
CA VAL A 101 15.10 7.22 -15.88
C VAL A 101 14.19 8.42 -15.66
N ILE A 102 12.87 8.25 -15.87
CA ILE A 102 11.92 9.35 -15.68
C ILE A 102 11.80 9.74 -14.20
N SER A 103 11.82 8.76 -13.29
CA SER A 103 11.76 9.01 -11.84
C SER A 103 12.98 9.75 -11.32
N LYS A 104 14.19 9.49 -11.85
CA LYS A 104 15.39 10.24 -11.48
C LYS A 104 15.28 11.74 -11.75
N ILE A 105 14.41 12.15 -12.68
CA ILE A 105 14.23 13.54 -13.09
C ILE A 105 13.11 14.22 -12.27
N TRP A 106 12.03 13.51 -11.98
CA TRP A 106 10.80 14.11 -11.45
C TRP A 106 10.32 13.54 -10.11
N LEU A 107 10.88 12.43 -9.64
CA LEU A 107 10.52 11.88 -8.33
C LEU A 107 11.33 12.58 -7.23
N GLU A 108 10.73 12.73 -6.06
CA GLU A 108 11.37 13.31 -4.90
C GLU A 108 12.60 12.46 -4.46
N PRO A 109 13.71 13.09 -4.08
CA PRO A 109 14.99 12.39 -3.82
C PRO A 109 14.90 11.25 -2.79
N LEU A 110 14.17 11.41 -1.70
CA LEU A 110 13.98 10.34 -0.69
C LEU A 110 13.34 9.09 -1.27
N ARG A 111 12.34 9.25 -2.17
CA ARG A 111 11.63 8.14 -2.82
C ARG A 111 12.49 7.33 -3.79
N LEU A 112 13.61 7.88 -4.27
CA LEU A 112 14.52 7.17 -5.19
C LEU A 112 15.17 5.96 -4.53
N ASN A 113 15.39 5.98 -3.22
CA ASN A 113 15.96 4.86 -2.49
C ASN A 113 14.98 3.66 -2.48
N ASP A 114 13.72 3.91 -2.15
CA ASP A 114 12.66 2.90 -2.18
C ASP A 114 12.45 2.37 -3.59
N LEU A 115 12.39 3.26 -4.58
CA LEU A 115 12.27 2.87 -5.98
C LEU A 115 13.44 1.97 -6.43
N THR A 116 14.65 2.19 -5.91
CA THR A 116 15.82 1.32 -6.18
C THR A 116 15.57 -0.11 -5.67
N GLN A 117 15.00 -0.26 -4.48
CA GLN A 117 14.63 -1.57 -3.90
C GLN A 117 13.49 -2.21 -4.71
N ASP A 118 12.47 -1.43 -5.05
CA ASP A 118 11.32 -1.88 -5.84
C ASP A 118 11.74 -2.35 -7.24
N ALA A 119 12.69 -1.66 -7.87
CA ALA A 119 13.24 -2.07 -9.17
C ALA A 119 13.99 -3.41 -9.10
N ARG A 120 14.74 -3.65 -8.02
CA ARG A 120 15.39 -4.96 -7.76
C ARG A 120 14.33 -6.05 -7.58
N ALA A 121 13.30 -5.77 -6.79
CA ALA A 121 12.19 -6.69 -6.59
C ALA A 121 11.41 -6.95 -7.89
N ALA A 122 11.19 -5.92 -8.73
CA ALA A 122 10.53 -6.05 -10.02
C ALA A 122 11.35 -6.91 -11.00
N ALA A 123 12.67 -6.75 -11.03
CA ALA A 123 13.55 -7.58 -11.85
C ALA A 123 13.50 -9.06 -11.45
N LEU A 124 13.24 -9.37 -10.18
CA LEU A 124 13.13 -10.72 -9.62
C LEU A 124 11.68 -11.23 -9.51
N PHE A 125 10.68 -10.45 -9.94
CA PHE A 125 9.25 -10.76 -9.77
C PHE A 125 8.86 -11.02 -8.30
N ALA A 126 9.43 -10.26 -7.38
CA ALA A 126 9.21 -10.37 -5.94
C ALA A 126 8.56 -9.11 -5.33
N THR A 127 8.07 -8.17 -6.15
CA THR A 127 7.45 -6.92 -5.69
C THR A 127 6.23 -7.14 -4.80
N ASN A 128 5.45 -8.19 -5.06
CA ASN A 128 4.31 -8.55 -4.25
C ASN A 128 4.70 -8.89 -2.80
N ILE A 129 5.87 -9.48 -2.58
CA ILE A 129 6.38 -9.79 -1.24
C ILE A 129 6.80 -8.50 -0.54
N VAL A 130 7.54 -7.62 -1.25
CA VAL A 130 7.99 -6.33 -0.70
C VAL A 130 6.81 -5.47 -0.32
N PHE A 131 5.79 -5.34 -1.18
CA PHE A 131 4.60 -4.54 -0.89
C PHE A 131 3.68 -5.17 0.16
N ALA A 132 3.62 -6.51 0.26
CA ALA A 132 2.91 -7.17 1.35
C ALA A 132 3.49 -6.77 2.72
N VAL A 133 4.82 -6.74 2.85
CA VAL A 133 5.49 -6.30 4.07
C VAL A 133 5.29 -4.80 4.31
N ARG A 134 5.52 -3.98 3.29
CA ARG A 134 5.42 -2.51 3.40
C ARG A 134 4.00 -2.04 3.77
N GLU A 135 2.96 -2.59 3.16
CA GLU A 135 1.58 -2.19 3.44
C GLU A 135 0.96 -2.87 4.67
N SER A 136 1.60 -3.90 5.22
CA SER A 136 1.25 -4.41 6.54
C SER A 136 1.94 -3.66 7.68
N ASP A 137 2.97 -2.86 7.38
CA ASP A 137 3.60 -1.95 8.33
C ASP A 137 2.80 -0.64 8.38
N TYR A 138 2.32 -0.31 9.57
CA TYR A 138 1.45 0.86 9.80
C TYR A 138 2.06 2.18 9.30
N LEU A 139 3.36 2.38 9.52
CA LEU A 139 4.05 3.63 9.15
C LEU A 139 4.34 3.69 7.64
N GLN A 140 4.72 2.57 7.05
CA GLN A 140 5.03 2.50 5.63
C GLN A 140 3.78 2.51 4.73
N SER A 141 2.62 2.13 5.27
CA SER A 141 1.35 2.16 4.53
C SER A 141 0.90 3.58 4.13
N ALA A 142 1.38 4.59 4.86
CA ALA A 142 1.10 6.00 4.57
C ALA A 142 2.00 6.62 3.48
N LEU A 143 3.04 5.90 3.02
CA LEU A 143 3.94 6.40 1.97
C LEU A 143 3.22 6.54 0.62
N PRO A 144 3.57 7.57 -0.18
CA PRO A 144 3.06 7.67 -1.53
C PRO A 144 3.38 6.43 -2.37
N PRO A 145 2.44 5.97 -3.22
CA PRO A 145 2.59 4.72 -3.95
C PRO A 145 3.81 4.71 -4.86
N SER A 146 4.54 3.59 -4.89
CA SER A 146 5.71 3.40 -5.74
C SER A 146 5.35 3.46 -7.23
N PRO A 147 6.17 4.09 -8.09
CA PRO A 147 6.02 4.00 -9.55
C PRO A 147 6.04 2.55 -10.11
N LEU A 148 6.55 1.58 -9.35
CA LEU A 148 6.58 0.17 -9.72
C LEU A 148 5.59 -0.70 -8.93
N GLN A 149 4.68 -0.10 -8.13
CA GLN A 149 3.76 -0.86 -7.29
C GLN A 149 2.93 -1.88 -8.09
N HIS A 150 2.42 -1.51 -9.26
CA HIS A 150 1.61 -2.39 -10.11
C HIS A 150 2.30 -3.70 -10.53
N TYR A 151 3.64 -3.81 -10.39
CA TYR A 151 4.38 -5.05 -10.62
C TYR A 151 4.03 -6.16 -9.62
N TRP A 152 3.32 -5.86 -8.53
CA TRP A 152 2.89 -6.87 -7.58
C TRP A 152 2.09 -8.01 -8.23
N SER A 153 1.16 -7.68 -9.11
CA SER A 153 0.32 -8.68 -9.78
C SER A 153 1.13 -9.55 -10.75
N LEU A 154 2.14 -8.95 -11.40
CA LEU A 154 3.10 -9.71 -12.21
C LEU A 154 3.96 -10.63 -11.35
N GLY A 155 4.35 -10.20 -10.15
CA GLY A 155 5.03 -11.06 -9.16
C GLY A 155 4.20 -12.31 -8.85
N VAL A 156 2.91 -12.13 -8.51
CA VAL A 156 1.97 -13.24 -8.26
C VAL A 156 1.86 -14.16 -9.50
N GLU A 157 1.68 -13.57 -10.68
CA GLU A 157 1.50 -14.32 -11.93
C GLU A 157 2.75 -15.13 -12.30
N GLU A 158 3.95 -14.55 -12.21
CA GLU A 158 5.19 -15.23 -12.53
C GLU A 158 5.57 -16.29 -11.50
N GLN A 159 5.34 -16.05 -10.23
CA GLN A 159 5.49 -17.07 -9.18
C GLN A 159 4.55 -18.25 -9.46
N PHE A 160 3.29 -17.99 -9.84
CA PHE A 160 2.38 -19.06 -10.27
C PHE A 160 2.95 -19.83 -11.47
N TYR A 161 3.51 -19.15 -12.48
CA TYR A 161 4.12 -19.81 -13.65
C TYR A 161 5.35 -20.63 -13.30
N ILE A 162 6.08 -20.29 -12.26
CA ILE A 162 7.22 -21.09 -11.76
C ILE A 162 6.71 -22.37 -11.11
N PHE A 163 5.74 -22.28 -10.20
CA PHE A 163 5.32 -23.42 -9.39
C PHE A 163 4.26 -24.30 -10.06
N PHE A 164 3.32 -23.73 -10.80
CA PHE A 164 2.17 -24.43 -11.34
C PHE A 164 2.50 -25.58 -12.29
N PRO A 165 3.42 -25.45 -13.28
CA PRO A 165 3.80 -26.58 -14.13
C PRO A 165 4.41 -27.74 -13.36
N ILE A 166 5.13 -27.46 -12.28
CA ILE A 166 5.71 -28.46 -11.38
C ILE A 166 4.59 -29.18 -10.65
N VAL A 167 3.63 -28.44 -10.09
CA VAL A 167 2.43 -29.00 -9.43
C VAL A 167 1.67 -29.92 -10.38
N VAL A 168 1.42 -29.47 -11.61
CA VAL A 168 0.75 -30.29 -12.65
C VAL A 168 1.52 -31.58 -12.94
N MET A 169 2.84 -31.48 -13.08
CA MET A 169 3.69 -32.66 -13.32
C MET A 169 3.68 -33.64 -12.14
N VAL A 170 3.75 -33.14 -10.91
CA VAL A 170 3.69 -33.97 -9.71
C VAL A 170 2.33 -34.67 -9.62
N LEU A 171 1.24 -33.96 -9.80
CA LEU A 171 -0.12 -34.52 -9.77
C LEU A 171 -0.32 -35.58 -10.87
N LEU A 172 0.17 -35.34 -12.10
CA LEU A 172 0.12 -36.31 -13.17
C LEU A 172 0.94 -37.56 -12.85
N LYS A 173 2.12 -37.40 -12.25
CA LYS A 173 3.00 -38.54 -11.86
C LYS A 173 2.34 -39.36 -10.73
N LEU A 174 1.85 -38.73 -9.67
CA LEU A 174 1.16 -39.36 -8.57
C LEU A 174 -0.12 -40.07 -9.02
N GLY A 175 -0.88 -39.39 -9.91
CA GLY A 175 -2.13 -39.88 -10.46
C GLY A 175 -1.97 -40.89 -11.61
N LYS A 176 -0.74 -41.34 -11.95
CA LYS A 176 -0.46 -42.23 -13.08
C LYS A 176 -1.10 -41.73 -14.39
N ALA A 177 -0.95 -40.44 -14.66
CA ALA A 177 -1.53 -39.72 -15.80
C ALA A 177 -3.09 -39.62 -15.81
N SER A 178 -3.74 -39.86 -14.67
CA SER A 178 -5.19 -39.71 -14.55
C SER A 178 -5.61 -38.25 -14.55
N LYS A 179 -6.38 -37.83 -15.55
CA LYS A 179 -6.97 -36.47 -15.62
C LYS A 179 -7.94 -36.20 -14.46
N SER A 180 -8.65 -37.21 -13.96
CA SER A 180 -9.58 -37.07 -12.85
C SER A 180 -8.86 -36.71 -11.56
N LEU A 181 -7.71 -37.37 -11.26
CA LEU A 181 -6.90 -37.07 -10.11
C LEU A 181 -6.19 -35.70 -10.24
N LEU A 182 -5.79 -35.31 -11.46
CA LEU A 182 -5.28 -33.96 -11.70
C LEU A 182 -6.34 -32.90 -11.38
N ILE A 183 -7.58 -33.08 -11.89
CA ILE A 183 -8.71 -32.15 -11.60
C ILE A 183 -8.99 -32.10 -10.11
N ALA A 184 -9.05 -33.26 -9.44
CA ALA A 184 -9.31 -33.30 -7.98
C ALA A 184 -8.22 -32.58 -7.20
N GLY A 185 -6.93 -32.82 -7.51
CA GLY A 185 -5.80 -32.15 -6.84
C GLY A 185 -5.81 -30.64 -7.07
N LEU A 186 -6.06 -30.18 -8.30
CA LEU A 186 -6.18 -28.76 -8.59
C LEU A 186 -7.39 -28.13 -7.90
N ALA A 187 -8.54 -28.84 -7.86
CA ALA A 187 -9.73 -28.35 -7.17
C ALA A 187 -9.49 -28.20 -5.65
N THR A 188 -8.79 -29.18 -5.04
CA THR A 188 -8.43 -29.11 -3.62
C THR A 188 -7.51 -27.92 -3.32
N ILE A 189 -6.44 -27.73 -4.11
CA ILE A 189 -5.51 -26.59 -3.93
C ILE A 189 -6.26 -25.27 -4.11
N THR A 190 -7.11 -25.13 -5.14
CA THR A 190 -7.93 -23.95 -5.41
C THR A 190 -8.89 -23.65 -4.25
N ALA A 191 -9.57 -24.68 -3.73
CA ALA A 191 -10.51 -24.53 -2.60
C ALA A 191 -9.80 -24.13 -1.30
N ILE A 192 -8.62 -24.72 -1.00
CA ILE A 192 -7.82 -24.34 0.16
C ILE A 192 -7.35 -22.88 0.04
N SER A 193 -6.79 -22.48 -1.12
CA SER A 193 -6.35 -21.09 -1.36
C SER A 193 -7.50 -20.11 -1.18
N PHE A 194 -8.70 -20.42 -1.68
CA PHE A 194 -9.90 -19.58 -1.50
C PHE A 194 -10.32 -19.49 -0.04
N ALA A 195 -10.42 -20.64 0.65
CA ALA A 195 -10.82 -20.66 2.05
C ALA A 195 -9.88 -19.86 2.94
N VAL A 196 -8.57 -20.00 2.73
CA VAL A 196 -7.57 -19.25 3.48
C VAL A 196 -7.62 -17.75 3.12
N CYS A 197 -7.83 -17.40 1.84
CA CYS A 197 -8.03 -16.02 1.41
C CYS A 197 -9.20 -15.37 2.17
N VAL A 198 -10.36 -16.03 2.20
CA VAL A 198 -11.55 -15.52 2.90
C VAL A 198 -11.30 -15.38 4.41
N ALA A 199 -10.62 -16.34 5.01
CA ALA A 199 -10.35 -16.33 6.45
C ALA A 199 -9.36 -15.22 6.88
N ILE A 200 -8.33 -14.95 6.04
CA ILE A 200 -7.24 -14.01 6.38
C ILE A 200 -7.59 -12.57 6.02
N THR A 201 -8.41 -12.33 4.99
CA THR A 201 -8.70 -10.97 4.49
C THR A 201 -9.19 -10.00 5.58
N PRO A 202 -10.05 -10.38 6.55
CA PRO A 202 -10.51 -9.45 7.57
C PRO A 202 -9.43 -8.93 8.51
N SER A 203 -8.40 -9.74 8.81
CA SER A 203 -7.35 -9.40 9.76
C SER A 203 -6.06 -8.93 9.11
N MET A 204 -5.75 -9.42 7.90
CA MET A 204 -4.47 -9.16 7.21
C MET A 204 -4.73 -8.88 5.72
N SER A 205 -5.49 -7.82 5.41
CA SER A 205 -5.93 -7.50 4.05
C SER A 205 -4.77 -7.31 3.07
N ALA A 206 -3.69 -6.62 3.46
CA ALA A 206 -2.51 -6.42 2.63
C ALA A 206 -1.84 -7.75 2.25
N ILE A 207 -1.63 -8.64 3.22
CA ILE A 207 -1.05 -9.98 2.99
C ILE A 207 -1.95 -10.80 2.06
N ALA A 208 -3.27 -10.79 2.28
CA ALA A 208 -4.23 -11.47 1.43
C ALA A 208 -4.26 -10.92 0.00
N PHE A 209 -4.05 -9.60 -0.15
CA PHE A 209 -4.06 -8.91 -1.44
C PHE A 209 -2.82 -9.23 -2.28
N TYR A 210 -1.62 -9.17 -1.69
CA TYR A 210 -0.37 -9.22 -2.43
C TYR A 210 0.22 -10.64 -2.60
N LEU A 211 -0.02 -11.59 -1.68
CA LEU A 211 0.71 -12.84 -1.70
C LEU A 211 0.01 -13.95 -2.50
N LEU A 212 0.81 -14.70 -3.28
CA LEU A 212 0.34 -15.78 -4.13
C LEU A 212 -0.54 -16.84 -3.43
N PRO A 213 -0.27 -17.34 -2.21
CA PRO A 213 -1.11 -18.36 -1.58
C PRO A 213 -2.58 -17.98 -1.45
N PHE A 214 -2.87 -16.69 -1.29
CA PHE A 214 -4.22 -16.15 -1.10
C PHE A 214 -4.90 -15.74 -2.42
N ARG A 215 -4.13 -15.63 -3.51
CA ARG A 215 -4.59 -15.25 -4.85
C ARG A 215 -4.55 -16.43 -5.85
N ALA A 216 -3.87 -17.54 -5.49
CA ALA A 216 -3.70 -18.68 -6.38
C ALA A 216 -5.02 -19.33 -6.82
N TRP A 217 -6.08 -19.20 -6.03
CA TRP A 217 -7.40 -19.74 -6.36
C TRP A 217 -8.04 -19.11 -7.60
N GLU A 218 -7.75 -17.86 -7.91
CA GLU A 218 -8.26 -17.16 -9.11
C GLU A 218 -7.63 -17.76 -10.37
N LEU A 219 -6.30 -17.96 -10.37
CA LEU A 219 -5.59 -18.67 -11.42
C LEU A 219 -6.02 -20.16 -11.47
N GLY A 220 -6.22 -20.77 -10.29
CA GLY A 220 -6.74 -22.12 -10.13
C GLY A 220 -8.13 -22.32 -10.74
N ALA A 221 -9.03 -21.37 -10.55
CA ALA A 221 -10.36 -21.37 -11.13
C ALA A 221 -10.29 -21.37 -12.68
N GLY A 222 -9.42 -20.55 -13.27
CA GLY A 222 -9.11 -20.57 -14.68
C GLY A 222 -8.52 -21.90 -15.15
N ALA A 223 -7.61 -22.48 -14.37
CA ALA A 223 -7.00 -23.78 -14.63
C ALA A 223 -8.03 -24.92 -14.65
N LEU A 224 -8.94 -24.95 -13.68
CA LEU A 224 -10.04 -25.92 -13.63
C LEU A 224 -10.98 -25.78 -14.82
N LEU A 225 -11.30 -24.56 -15.24
CA LEU A 225 -12.11 -24.31 -16.43
C LEU A 225 -11.43 -24.88 -17.68
N ALA A 226 -10.13 -24.72 -17.83
CA ALA A 226 -9.38 -25.31 -18.95
C ALA A 226 -9.48 -26.83 -18.98
N MET A 227 -9.37 -27.48 -17.83
CA MET A 227 -9.52 -28.96 -17.72
C MET A 227 -10.95 -29.43 -18.04
N LEU A 228 -11.94 -28.60 -17.77
CA LEU A 228 -13.37 -28.93 -17.98
C LEU A 228 -13.89 -28.47 -19.34
N SER A 229 -13.09 -27.84 -20.17
CA SER A 229 -13.49 -27.25 -21.48
C SER A 229 -14.23 -28.22 -22.40
N GLY A 230 -13.83 -29.50 -22.42
CA GLY A 230 -14.54 -30.55 -23.18
C GLY A 230 -15.98 -30.80 -22.71
N LYS A 231 -16.29 -30.63 -21.43
CA LYS A 231 -17.65 -30.72 -20.88
C LYS A 231 -18.46 -29.45 -21.17
N VAL A 232 -17.81 -28.29 -21.08
CA VAL A 232 -18.42 -26.98 -21.37
C VAL A 232 -18.94 -26.92 -22.82
N ASN A 233 -18.20 -27.49 -23.77
CA ASN A 233 -18.61 -27.53 -25.17
C ASN A 233 -19.88 -28.37 -25.45
N ARG A 234 -20.34 -29.16 -24.47
CA ARG A 234 -21.62 -29.92 -24.54
C ARG A 234 -22.83 -29.11 -24.14
N ILE A 235 -22.63 -27.92 -23.51
CA ILE A 235 -23.69 -27.01 -23.13
C ILE A 235 -24.29 -26.38 -24.40
N LYS A 236 -25.61 -26.25 -24.47
CA LYS A 236 -26.30 -25.61 -25.62
C LYS A 236 -25.77 -24.18 -25.83
N SER A 237 -25.59 -23.78 -27.06
CA SER A 237 -25.01 -22.49 -27.45
C SER A 237 -25.79 -21.31 -26.83
N VAL A 238 -27.11 -21.34 -26.86
CA VAL A 238 -27.99 -20.30 -26.30
C VAL A 238 -27.73 -20.09 -24.79
N ASN A 239 -27.57 -21.18 -24.03
CA ASN A 239 -27.28 -21.07 -22.60
C ASN A 239 -25.90 -20.45 -22.33
N ARG A 240 -24.90 -20.80 -23.15
CA ARG A 240 -23.57 -20.23 -23.04
C ARG A 240 -23.53 -18.74 -23.37
N GLU A 241 -24.30 -18.32 -24.38
CA GLU A 241 -24.43 -16.91 -24.77
C GLU A 241 -25.07 -16.08 -23.64
N LEU A 242 -26.15 -16.58 -23.03
CA LEU A 242 -26.79 -15.93 -21.89
C LEU A 242 -25.83 -15.79 -20.69
N VAL A 243 -25.16 -16.90 -20.33
CA VAL A 243 -24.17 -16.91 -19.25
C VAL A 243 -23.06 -15.91 -19.51
N GLY A 244 -22.60 -15.78 -20.78
CA GLY A 244 -21.58 -14.78 -21.16
C GLY A 244 -22.05 -13.33 -20.95
N TRP A 245 -23.31 -13.01 -21.29
CA TRP A 245 -23.87 -11.68 -21.01
C TRP A 245 -23.99 -11.40 -19.52
N VAL A 246 -24.42 -12.38 -18.73
CA VAL A 246 -24.46 -12.28 -17.26
C VAL A 246 -23.03 -12.00 -16.73
N GLY A 247 -22.02 -12.71 -17.22
CA GLY A 247 -20.62 -12.45 -16.85
C GLY A 247 -20.17 -11.03 -17.19
N LEU A 248 -20.51 -10.52 -18.38
CA LEU A 248 -20.14 -9.16 -18.77
C LEU A 248 -20.81 -8.11 -17.87
N VAL A 249 -22.12 -8.29 -17.58
CA VAL A 249 -22.86 -7.40 -16.69
C VAL A 249 -22.26 -7.40 -15.29
N ILE A 250 -21.94 -8.56 -14.73
CA ILE A 250 -21.31 -8.64 -13.38
C ILE A 250 -19.99 -7.90 -13.38
N ILE A 251 -19.11 -8.07 -14.38
CA ILE A 251 -17.82 -7.33 -14.43
C ILE A 251 -18.05 -5.82 -14.46
N ILE A 252 -19.00 -5.34 -15.27
CA ILE A 252 -19.30 -3.91 -15.35
C ILE A 252 -19.86 -3.42 -14.02
N VAL A 253 -20.84 -4.10 -13.46
CA VAL A 253 -21.50 -3.72 -12.18
C VAL A 253 -20.49 -3.69 -11.03
N THR A 254 -19.65 -4.72 -10.89
CA THR A 254 -18.62 -4.75 -9.84
C THR A 254 -17.58 -3.63 -10.04
N GLY A 255 -17.23 -3.31 -11.27
CA GLY A 255 -16.35 -2.18 -11.58
C GLY A 255 -16.91 -0.82 -11.16
N PHE A 256 -18.25 -0.68 -11.09
CA PHE A 256 -18.93 0.55 -10.64
C PHE A 256 -19.23 0.60 -9.14
N ILE A 257 -19.56 -0.56 -8.52
CA ILE A 257 -20.08 -0.61 -7.15
C ILE A 257 -18.97 -0.80 -6.12
N TYR A 258 -17.90 -1.55 -6.47
CA TYR A 258 -16.80 -1.77 -5.55
C TYR A 258 -15.99 -0.48 -5.37
N ASP A 259 -15.48 -0.31 -4.15
CA ASP A 259 -14.72 0.86 -3.73
C ASP A 259 -13.60 0.48 -2.73
N SER A 260 -12.99 1.48 -2.09
CA SER A 260 -11.97 1.29 -1.06
C SER A 260 -12.51 0.69 0.25
N LYS A 261 -13.82 0.78 0.51
CA LYS A 261 -14.48 0.20 1.69
C LYS A 261 -14.83 -1.29 1.50
N THR A 262 -14.75 -1.77 0.26
CA THR A 262 -15.00 -3.18 -0.06
C THR A 262 -13.91 -4.07 0.51
N LEU A 263 -14.27 -4.99 1.42
CA LEU A 263 -13.33 -5.96 2.00
C LEU A 263 -12.82 -6.92 0.91
N PHE A 264 -11.63 -6.60 0.39
CA PHE A 264 -11.04 -7.26 -0.77
C PHE A 264 -9.63 -7.81 -0.47
N PRO A 265 -9.21 -8.99 -1.01
CA PRO A 265 -9.93 -9.84 -1.99
C PRO A 265 -11.07 -10.69 -1.38
N GLY A 266 -10.84 -11.43 -0.31
CA GLY A 266 -11.83 -12.22 0.39
C GLY A 266 -12.86 -12.91 -0.53
N TYR A 267 -14.12 -12.93 -0.09
CA TYR A 267 -15.23 -13.44 -0.91
C TYR A 267 -15.62 -12.49 -2.05
N ALA A 268 -15.30 -11.19 -1.95
CA ALA A 268 -15.67 -10.18 -2.95
C ALA A 268 -15.01 -10.46 -4.30
N ALA A 269 -13.78 -10.95 -4.33
CA ALA A 269 -13.09 -11.37 -5.56
C ALA A 269 -13.79 -12.55 -6.27
N GLY A 270 -14.71 -13.25 -5.60
CA GLY A 270 -15.50 -14.33 -6.19
C GLY A 270 -16.37 -13.87 -7.35
N LEU A 271 -16.94 -12.66 -7.28
CA LEU A 271 -17.81 -12.14 -8.35
C LEU A 271 -17.04 -11.92 -9.67
N PRO A 272 -15.94 -11.16 -9.74
CA PRO A 272 -15.17 -10.99 -10.98
C PRO A 272 -14.58 -12.31 -11.50
N VAL A 273 -14.20 -13.24 -10.62
CA VAL A 273 -13.70 -14.56 -11.02
C VAL A 273 -14.80 -15.39 -11.70
N VAL A 274 -15.99 -15.51 -11.10
CA VAL A 274 -17.13 -16.24 -11.68
C VAL A 274 -17.58 -15.57 -12.98
N ALA A 275 -17.63 -14.26 -13.02
CA ALA A 275 -17.99 -13.50 -14.22
C ALA A 275 -17.02 -13.75 -15.37
N THR A 276 -15.72 -13.82 -15.09
CA THR A 276 -14.70 -14.14 -16.08
C THR A 276 -14.83 -15.57 -16.59
N ILE A 277 -15.11 -16.53 -15.70
CA ILE A 277 -15.43 -17.92 -16.10
C ILE A 277 -16.62 -17.93 -17.05
N PHE A 278 -17.67 -17.20 -16.77
CA PHE A 278 -18.87 -17.11 -17.61
C PHE A 278 -18.55 -16.55 -19.01
N LEU A 279 -17.71 -15.51 -19.09
CA LEU A 279 -17.25 -14.97 -20.38
C LEU A 279 -16.42 -15.98 -21.17
N ILE A 280 -15.51 -16.71 -20.54
CA ILE A 280 -14.70 -17.75 -21.20
C ILE A 280 -15.56 -18.93 -21.66
N VAL A 281 -16.57 -19.31 -20.88
CA VAL A 281 -17.56 -20.37 -21.21
C VAL A 281 -18.41 -19.99 -22.42
N SER A 282 -18.76 -18.72 -22.55
CA SER A 282 -19.50 -18.22 -23.74
C SER A 282 -18.77 -18.58 -25.03
N GLY A 283 -17.43 -18.53 -25.02
CA GLY A 283 -16.58 -18.97 -26.12
C GLY A 283 -16.54 -17.97 -27.27
N ASP A 284 -15.80 -18.38 -28.32
CA ASP A 284 -15.70 -17.67 -29.59
C ASP A 284 -16.82 -18.06 -30.56
N ASN A 285 -17.05 -17.25 -31.61
CA ASN A 285 -18.03 -17.49 -32.68
C ASN A 285 -19.50 -17.67 -32.26
N SER A 286 -19.90 -17.04 -31.15
CA SER A 286 -21.29 -17.04 -30.73
C SER A 286 -22.11 -16.04 -31.58
N LYS A 287 -23.31 -16.45 -32.03
CA LYS A 287 -24.14 -15.60 -32.91
C LYS A 287 -24.77 -14.40 -32.12
N PHE A 288 -25.11 -14.60 -30.88
CA PHE A 288 -25.82 -13.62 -30.05
C PHE A 288 -25.11 -13.33 -28.71
N GLY A 289 -23.95 -13.90 -28.44
CA GLY A 289 -23.20 -13.72 -27.21
C GLY A 289 -22.29 -12.49 -27.20
N PRO A 290 -21.67 -12.20 -26.05
CA PRO A 290 -20.78 -11.04 -25.87
C PRO A 290 -19.51 -11.13 -26.73
N SER A 291 -19.17 -12.31 -27.28
CA SER A 291 -18.03 -12.47 -28.17
C SER A 291 -18.07 -11.52 -29.37
N ARG A 292 -19.25 -11.19 -29.91
CA ARG A 292 -19.36 -10.19 -31.00
C ARG A 292 -18.81 -8.83 -30.61
N LEU A 293 -19.06 -8.39 -29.40
CA LEU A 293 -18.50 -7.16 -28.84
C LEU A 293 -16.99 -7.30 -28.61
N LEU A 294 -16.59 -8.41 -27.96
CA LEU A 294 -15.20 -8.69 -27.61
C LEU A 294 -14.30 -8.88 -28.86
N GLU A 295 -14.87 -9.27 -29.97
CA GLU A 295 -14.15 -9.46 -31.22
C GLU A 295 -14.05 -8.20 -32.09
N LEU A 296 -14.66 -7.08 -31.68
CA LEU A 296 -14.48 -5.81 -32.38
C LEU A 296 -13.00 -5.42 -32.45
N GLN A 297 -12.61 -4.81 -33.58
CA GLN A 297 -11.21 -4.51 -33.88
C GLN A 297 -10.53 -3.68 -32.78
N VAL A 298 -11.27 -2.78 -32.11
CA VAL A 298 -10.77 -1.97 -31.01
C VAL A 298 -10.39 -2.85 -29.82
N PHE A 299 -11.26 -3.79 -29.40
CA PHE A 299 -10.94 -4.71 -28.31
C PHE A 299 -9.81 -5.66 -28.67
N GLN A 300 -9.71 -6.10 -29.94
CA GLN A 300 -8.59 -6.92 -30.39
C GLN A 300 -7.27 -6.14 -30.36
N TRP A 301 -7.30 -4.87 -30.74
CA TRP A 301 -6.14 -3.99 -30.69
C TRP A 301 -5.68 -3.75 -29.23
N LEU A 302 -6.59 -3.36 -28.34
CA LEU A 302 -6.32 -3.15 -26.92
C LEU A 302 -5.85 -4.44 -26.23
N GLY A 303 -6.55 -5.55 -26.42
CA GLY A 303 -6.22 -6.83 -25.78
C GLY A 303 -4.87 -7.39 -26.20
N SER A 304 -4.45 -7.18 -27.45
CA SER A 304 -3.11 -7.59 -27.90
C SER A 304 -1.99 -6.78 -27.26
N ARG A 305 -2.26 -5.57 -26.84
CA ARG A 305 -1.32 -4.62 -26.19
C ARG A 305 -1.54 -4.50 -24.67
N SER A 306 -2.49 -5.26 -24.14
CA SER A 306 -2.88 -5.14 -22.73
C SER A 306 -1.72 -5.28 -21.75
N TYR A 307 -0.69 -6.07 -22.08
CA TYR A 307 0.52 -6.20 -21.27
C TYR A 307 1.34 -4.91 -21.26
N SER A 308 1.69 -4.35 -22.40
CA SER A 308 2.40 -3.07 -22.47
C SER A 308 1.58 -1.90 -21.92
N LEU A 309 0.24 -1.89 -22.12
CA LEU A 309 -0.65 -0.89 -21.52
C LEU A 309 -0.61 -0.96 -19.99
N TYR A 310 -0.70 -2.17 -19.44
CA TYR A 310 -0.61 -2.40 -18.01
C TYR A 310 0.75 -1.97 -17.42
N LEU A 311 1.83 -2.21 -18.15
CA LEU A 311 3.17 -1.85 -17.68
C LEU A 311 3.41 -0.33 -17.64
N TRP A 312 2.95 0.44 -18.66
CA TRP A 312 3.25 1.86 -18.79
C TRP A 312 2.31 2.81 -18.06
N HIS A 313 1.03 2.42 -17.83
CA HIS A 313 0.04 3.37 -17.29
C HIS A 313 0.39 3.90 -15.90
N TRP A 314 0.81 3.02 -15.02
CA TRP A 314 1.04 3.36 -13.62
C TRP A 314 2.27 4.26 -13.41
N PRO A 315 3.47 3.92 -13.91
CA PRO A 315 4.64 4.78 -13.77
C PRO A 315 4.39 6.20 -14.31
N ILE A 316 3.70 6.30 -15.46
CA ILE A 316 3.40 7.60 -16.06
C ILE A 316 2.50 8.44 -15.14
N LEU A 317 1.44 7.84 -14.57
CA LEU A 317 0.53 8.54 -13.66
C LEU A 317 1.25 8.97 -12.37
N ILE A 318 2.02 8.07 -11.75
CA ILE A 318 2.68 8.35 -10.47
C ILE A 318 3.76 9.42 -10.63
N VAL A 319 4.61 9.30 -11.65
CA VAL A 319 5.65 10.32 -11.90
C VAL A 319 5.03 11.67 -12.29
N ALA A 320 3.93 11.68 -13.05
CA ALA A 320 3.23 12.91 -13.38
C ALA A 320 2.62 13.59 -12.15
N ARG A 321 2.07 12.82 -11.19
CA ARG A 321 1.58 13.38 -9.91
C ARG A 321 2.72 13.99 -9.11
N SER A 322 3.84 13.30 -8.99
CA SER A 322 5.05 13.79 -8.33
C SER A 322 5.55 15.10 -8.96
N ALA A 323 5.64 15.14 -10.29
CA ALA A 323 6.09 16.34 -11.02
C ALA A 323 5.12 17.53 -10.87
N ASN A 324 3.81 17.27 -10.76
CA ASN A 324 2.79 18.29 -10.63
C ASN A 324 2.65 18.85 -9.20
N LYS A 325 3.19 18.12 -8.20
CA LYS A 325 3.06 18.45 -6.75
C LYS A 325 1.60 18.62 -6.26
N ALA A 326 0.63 18.17 -7.04
CA ALA A 326 -0.80 18.24 -6.77
C ALA A 326 -1.55 17.14 -7.52
N GLU A 327 -2.83 16.99 -7.25
CA GLU A 327 -3.70 16.10 -8.03
C GLU A 327 -3.75 16.54 -9.50
N LEU A 328 -3.73 15.57 -10.40
CA LEU A 328 -3.74 15.83 -11.84
C LEU A 328 -5.11 16.30 -12.31
N THR A 329 -5.14 17.35 -13.09
CA THR A 329 -6.36 17.79 -13.80
C THR A 329 -6.80 16.74 -14.84
N ALA A 330 -8.07 16.78 -15.25
CA ALA A 330 -8.60 15.88 -16.27
C ALA A 330 -7.80 15.93 -17.59
N ILE A 331 -7.28 17.11 -17.97
CA ILE A 331 -6.44 17.27 -19.17
C ILE A 331 -5.09 16.57 -18.97
N GLN A 332 -4.45 16.73 -17.82
CA GLN A 332 -3.19 16.07 -17.51
C GLN A 332 -3.35 14.53 -17.48
N ILE A 333 -4.45 14.04 -16.89
CA ILE A 333 -4.79 12.60 -16.93
C ILE A 333 -4.95 12.12 -18.38
N ALA A 334 -5.67 12.85 -19.21
CA ALA A 334 -5.84 12.50 -20.63
C ALA A 334 -4.50 12.45 -21.37
N LEU A 335 -3.59 13.39 -21.11
CA LEU A 335 -2.24 13.39 -21.67
C LEU A 335 -1.41 12.19 -21.17
N CYS A 336 -1.50 11.83 -19.89
CA CYS A 336 -0.87 10.63 -19.35
C CYS A 336 -1.40 9.35 -20.02
N MET A 337 -2.71 9.27 -20.26
CA MET A 337 -3.32 8.14 -20.96
C MET A 337 -2.87 8.08 -22.42
N LEU A 338 -2.77 9.21 -23.11
CA LEU A 338 -2.22 9.28 -24.48
C LEU A 338 -0.75 8.84 -24.52
N ALA A 339 0.07 9.30 -23.57
CA ALA A 339 1.47 8.85 -23.45
C ALA A 339 1.55 7.34 -23.18
N THR A 340 0.67 6.80 -22.33
CA THR A 340 0.55 5.36 -22.08
C THR A 340 0.24 4.59 -23.37
N LEU A 341 -0.74 5.03 -24.15
CA LEU A 341 -1.09 4.40 -25.41
C LEU A 341 0.08 4.42 -26.40
N LEU A 342 0.77 5.54 -26.51
CA LEU A 342 1.93 5.69 -27.40
C LEU A 342 3.08 4.77 -26.98
N LEU A 343 3.51 4.81 -25.73
CA LEU A 343 4.61 4.00 -25.21
C LEU A 343 4.28 2.50 -25.25
N ALA A 344 3.02 2.14 -24.97
CA ALA A 344 2.56 0.76 -25.10
C ALA A 344 2.62 0.27 -26.55
N GLU A 345 2.21 1.10 -27.56
CA GLU A 345 2.33 0.75 -28.98
C GLU A 345 3.79 0.60 -29.40
N LEU A 346 4.67 1.52 -28.97
CA LEU A 346 6.10 1.44 -29.28
C LEU A 346 6.73 0.18 -28.67
N SER A 347 6.45 -0.10 -27.39
CA SER A 347 6.93 -1.31 -26.72
C SER A 347 6.42 -2.57 -27.39
N PHE A 348 5.14 -2.63 -27.72
CA PHE A 348 4.54 -3.76 -28.43
C PHE A 348 5.18 -3.98 -29.78
N ARG A 349 5.33 -2.91 -30.58
CA ARG A 349 5.81 -3.01 -31.95
C ARG A 349 7.31 -3.29 -32.08
N PHE A 350 8.12 -2.66 -31.22
CA PHE A 350 9.58 -2.69 -31.33
C PHE A 350 10.24 -3.67 -30.36
N VAL A 351 9.57 -4.06 -29.27
CA VAL A 351 10.14 -4.96 -28.25
C VAL A 351 9.42 -6.31 -28.22
N GLU A 352 8.09 -6.30 -27.97
CA GLU A 352 7.35 -7.56 -27.83
C GLU A 352 7.26 -8.36 -29.13
N GLN A 353 6.76 -7.76 -30.21
CA GLN A 353 6.54 -8.47 -31.45
C GLN A 353 7.80 -9.06 -32.06
N PRO A 354 8.95 -8.36 -32.16
CA PRO A 354 10.16 -8.92 -32.76
C PRO A 354 10.69 -10.13 -31.98
N ILE A 355 10.63 -10.08 -30.65
CA ILE A 355 11.11 -11.17 -29.80
C ILE A 355 10.10 -12.33 -29.78
N HIS A 356 8.80 -12.02 -29.79
CA HIS A 356 7.75 -13.04 -29.88
C HIS A 356 7.78 -13.84 -31.19
N LYS A 357 8.20 -13.24 -32.32
CA LYS A 357 8.41 -13.93 -33.60
C LYS A 357 9.62 -14.87 -33.58
N VAL A 358 10.26 -15.06 -32.45
CA VAL A 358 11.38 -15.97 -32.22
C VAL A 358 12.53 -15.74 -33.20
N PRO A 359 13.39 -14.74 -32.98
CA PRO A 359 14.59 -14.51 -33.77
C PRO A 359 15.46 -15.77 -33.83
N LYS A 360 16.22 -15.94 -34.93
CA LYS A 360 17.04 -17.15 -35.16
C LYS A 360 17.92 -17.53 -33.98
N PHE A 361 18.47 -16.53 -33.25
CA PHE A 361 19.34 -16.77 -32.11
C PHE A 361 18.58 -17.26 -30.85
N LEU A 362 17.27 -17.01 -30.72
CA LEU A 362 16.42 -17.46 -29.62
C LEU A 362 15.62 -18.75 -29.93
N LYS A 363 15.86 -19.40 -31.06
CA LYS A 363 15.22 -20.69 -31.37
C LYS A 363 15.66 -21.81 -30.39
N ASN A 364 16.89 -21.74 -29.92
CA ASN A 364 17.41 -22.70 -28.95
C ASN A 364 16.91 -22.33 -27.52
N THR A 365 16.34 -23.30 -26.81
CA THR A 365 15.76 -23.16 -25.48
C THR A 365 16.79 -22.64 -24.48
N ASN A 366 18.02 -23.18 -24.46
CA ASN A 366 19.07 -22.76 -23.52
C ASN A 366 19.49 -21.31 -23.78
N ARG A 367 19.57 -20.89 -25.04
CA ARG A 367 19.87 -19.48 -25.39
C ARG A 367 18.75 -18.53 -24.95
N SER A 368 17.50 -18.97 -25.05
CA SER A 368 16.37 -18.19 -24.53
C SER A 368 16.40 -18.05 -23.02
N LEU A 369 16.75 -19.11 -22.30
CA LEU A 369 16.90 -19.05 -20.83
C LEU A 369 18.10 -18.20 -20.42
N ALA A 370 19.26 -18.34 -21.11
CA ALA A 370 20.42 -17.47 -20.87
C ALA A 370 20.11 -15.99 -21.18
N PHE A 371 19.34 -15.71 -22.23
CA PHE A 371 18.84 -14.37 -22.52
C PHE A 371 17.97 -13.84 -21.39
N GLY A 372 17.07 -14.67 -20.83
CA GLY A 372 16.26 -14.29 -19.67
C GLY A 372 17.11 -13.95 -18.44
N ALA A 373 18.10 -14.79 -18.13
CA ALA A 373 19.02 -14.53 -17.02
C ALA A 373 19.79 -13.20 -17.25
N LEU A 374 20.24 -12.93 -18.46
CA LEU A 374 20.88 -11.66 -18.81
C LEU A 374 19.95 -10.46 -18.60
N LEU A 375 18.68 -10.55 -18.99
CA LEU A 375 17.71 -9.46 -18.80
C LEU A 375 17.45 -9.20 -17.31
N ILE A 376 17.40 -10.23 -16.47
CA ILE A 376 17.27 -10.10 -15.02
C ILE A 376 18.50 -9.38 -14.43
N VAL A 377 19.71 -9.78 -14.84
CA VAL A 377 20.95 -9.12 -14.38
C VAL A 377 20.99 -7.64 -14.83
N ILE A 378 20.58 -7.35 -16.07
CA ILE A 378 20.48 -5.96 -16.56
C ILE A 378 19.42 -5.19 -15.73
N GLY A 379 18.26 -5.77 -15.44
CA GLY A 379 17.22 -5.12 -14.65
C GLY A 379 17.68 -4.82 -13.22
N PHE A 380 18.36 -5.78 -12.59
CA PHE A 380 18.96 -5.58 -11.28
C PHE A 380 20.07 -4.50 -11.32
N GLY A 381 20.94 -4.54 -12.33
CA GLY A 381 21.96 -3.52 -12.54
C GLY A 381 21.38 -2.13 -12.84
N ALA A 382 20.27 -2.06 -13.57
CA ALA A 382 19.59 -0.79 -13.86
C ALA A 382 19.07 -0.09 -12.60
N SER A 383 18.80 -0.80 -11.52
CA SER A 383 18.38 -0.19 -10.25
C SER A 383 19.38 0.84 -9.72
N PHE A 384 20.66 0.72 -10.08
CA PHE A 384 21.68 1.71 -9.71
C PHE A 384 21.53 3.07 -10.42
N ILE A 385 20.65 3.19 -11.42
CA ILE A 385 20.33 4.49 -12.07
C ILE A 385 19.75 5.47 -11.05
N THR A 386 18.90 4.96 -10.14
CA THR A 386 18.27 5.75 -9.07
C THR A 386 18.99 5.63 -7.74
N ALA A 387 19.98 4.74 -7.63
CA ALA A 387 20.81 4.70 -6.43
C ALA A 387 21.33 6.12 -6.15
N PRO A 388 21.15 6.63 -4.92
CA PRO A 388 21.59 7.97 -4.60
C PRO A 388 23.08 8.06 -4.94
N ALA A 389 23.44 8.97 -5.86
CA ALA A 389 24.80 9.44 -5.98
C ALA A 389 25.10 10.01 -4.61
N THR A 390 25.86 9.26 -3.80
CA THR A 390 26.29 9.61 -2.44
C THR A 390 25.67 10.91 -1.97
N ALA A 391 24.58 10.82 -1.25
CA ALA A 391 23.85 11.98 -0.75
C ALA A 391 24.73 12.74 0.25
N ASN A 392 25.71 13.50 -0.27
CA ASN A 392 26.58 14.35 0.53
C ASN A 392 25.83 15.55 1.15
N SER A 393 24.54 15.72 0.79
CA SER A 393 23.63 16.71 1.38
C SER A 393 22.56 16.13 2.29
N VAL A 394 22.50 14.79 2.45
CA VAL A 394 21.49 14.09 3.30
C VAL A 394 22.20 13.05 4.21
N LYS A 395 23.53 12.99 4.20
CA LYS A 395 24.28 12.04 5.01
C LYS A 395 24.28 12.42 6.49
N ALA A 396 23.83 11.47 7.33
CA ALA A 396 24.37 11.36 8.68
C ALA A 396 25.92 11.24 8.60
N PRO A 397 26.69 11.83 9.50
CA PRO A 397 28.15 11.75 9.51
C PRO A 397 28.59 10.29 9.54
N GLU A 398 29.59 9.96 8.71
CA GLU A 398 30.03 8.61 8.34
C GLU A 398 30.57 7.72 9.49
N ASN A 399 30.54 8.18 10.75
CA ASN A 399 31.14 7.53 11.92
C ASN A 399 30.16 7.31 13.10
N THR A 400 28.86 7.25 12.86
CA THR A 400 27.93 6.93 13.93
C THR A 400 27.55 5.46 13.87
N THR A 401 28.16 4.66 14.75
CA THR A 401 27.59 3.38 15.23
C THR A 401 26.23 3.66 15.85
N GLU A 402 25.24 2.74 15.74
CA GLU A 402 23.90 2.86 16.35
C GLU A 402 23.93 3.36 17.81
N SER A 403 24.99 3.03 18.54
CA SER A 403 25.24 3.52 19.92
C SER A 403 25.59 5.01 20.00
N SER A 404 26.02 5.67 18.91
CA SER A 404 26.36 7.10 18.90
C SER A 404 25.22 7.98 18.38
N LEU A 405 24.21 7.43 17.70
CA LEU A 405 22.95 8.13 17.42
C LEU A 405 22.18 8.39 18.74
N LEU A 406 22.19 7.43 19.66
CA LEU A 406 21.70 7.61 21.04
C LEU A 406 22.56 8.56 21.89
N ALA A 407 23.85 8.70 21.58
CA ALA A 407 24.77 9.58 22.32
C ALA A 407 24.84 11.02 21.77
N SER A 408 24.43 11.23 20.50
CA SER A 408 24.33 12.57 19.89
C SER A 408 23.12 13.37 20.43
N THR A 409 22.10 12.69 20.94
CA THR A 409 20.95 13.28 21.64
C THR A 409 21.26 13.86 23.01
N THR A 410 22.52 13.92 23.45
CA THR A 410 22.92 14.42 24.76
C THR A 410 23.10 15.95 24.82
N THR A 411 22.97 16.69 23.74
CA THR A 411 22.75 18.14 23.82
C THR A 411 21.24 18.42 23.75
N ILE A 412 20.54 18.04 24.79
CA ILE A 412 19.10 18.25 24.91
C ILE A 412 18.91 19.75 25.13
N PHE A 413 18.51 20.41 24.06
CA PHE A 413 18.05 21.79 24.12
C PHE A 413 16.74 21.83 24.92
N GLN A 414 16.85 22.17 26.20
CA GLN A 414 15.67 22.58 26.96
C GLN A 414 15.41 24.03 26.60
N TYR A 415 14.58 24.26 25.61
CA TYR A 415 14.13 25.60 25.31
C TYR A 415 13.23 26.10 26.44
N SER A 416 13.40 27.35 26.86
CA SER A 416 12.36 28.06 27.59
C SER A 416 11.19 28.35 26.67
N ASP A 417 10.01 28.55 27.24
CA ASP A 417 8.80 28.89 26.49
C ASP A 417 9.02 30.11 25.55
N SER A 418 9.78 31.11 26.03
CA SER A 418 10.10 32.31 25.24
C SER A 418 11.05 32.03 24.08
N GLU A 419 12.08 31.21 24.29
CA GLU A 419 13.04 30.84 23.22
C GLU A 419 12.34 30.03 22.12
N LEU A 420 11.52 29.03 22.51
CA LEU A 420 10.77 28.23 21.54
C LEU A 420 9.80 29.08 20.75
N LYS A 421 9.11 30.04 21.39
CA LYS A 421 8.20 30.94 20.72
C LYS A 421 8.91 31.83 19.70
N GLU A 422 10.09 32.36 20.02
CA GLU A 422 10.92 33.13 19.09
C GLU A 422 11.33 32.30 17.88
N LEU A 423 11.70 31.02 18.08
CA LEU A 423 12.03 30.09 16.99
C LEU A 423 10.80 29.85 16.09
N ILE A 424 9.61 29.64 16.66
CA ILE A 424 8.37 29.46 15.88
C ILE A 424 8.05 30.70 15.06
N ASP A 425 8.12 31.92 15.64
CA ASP A 425 7.80 33.16 14.97
C ASP A 425 8.81 33.49 13.83
N SER A 426 10.05 33.00 13.95
CA SER A 426 11.09 33.15 12.91
C SER A 426 11.06 32.06 11.83
N ALA A 427 10.48 30.90 12.13
CA ALA A 427 10.52 29.70 11.27
C ALA A 427 9.95 29.91 9.85
N PRO A 428 8.85 30.68 9.61
CA PRO A 428 8.39 30.96 8.25
C PRO A 428 9.42 31.66 7.34
N LYS A 429 10.48 32.21 7.91
CA LYS A 429 11.55 32.90 7.16
C LYS A 429 12.68 31.95 6.74
N ILE A 430 12.68 30.70 7.22
CA ILE A 430 13.66 29.70 6.83
C ILE A 430 13.46 29.35 5.35
N THR A 431 14.41 29.71 4.51
CA THR A 431 14.37 29.45 3.06
C THR A 431 15.10 28.18 2.67
N GLU A 432 16.27 27.96 3.28
CA GLU A 432 17.11 26.80 3.01
C GLU A 432 17.08 25.83 4.18
N LEU A 433 17.20 24.53 3.88
CA LEU A 433 17.24 23.50 4.89
C LEU A 433 18.51 23.66 5.74
N PRO A 434 18.41 23.78 7.09
CA PRO A 434 19.58 23.88 7.96
C PRO A 434 20.57 22.72 7.73
N ALA A 435 21.87 23.04 7.71
CA ALA A 435 22.92 22.04 7.51
C ALA A 435 23.10 21.10 8.72
N ASP A 436 22.70 21.58 9.90
CA ASP A 436 22.67 20.88 11.19
C ASP A 436 21.28 20.38 11.56
N LEU A 437 20.47 20.04 10.56
CA LEU A 437 19.09 19.55 10.74
C LEU A 437 19.05 18.33 11.65
N ASP A 438 18.17 18.35 12.64
CA ASP A 438 17.98 17.30 13.62
C ASP A 438 16.50 16.87 13.70
N PRO A 439 16.15 15.60 13.48
CA PRO A 439 17.06 14.59 12.90
C PRO A 439 17.33 14.84 11.39
N PRO A 440 18.42 14.29 10.84
CA PRO A 440 18.67 14.37 9.40
C PRO A 440 17.55 13.72 8.59
N LEU A 441 17.18 14.30 7.43
CA LEU A 441 16.08 13.78 6.59
C LEU A 441 16.18 12.29 6.26
N ALA A 442 17.41 11.78 6.11
CA ALA A 442 17.62 10.37 5.72
C ALA A 442 17.21 9.35 6.79
N VAL A 443 17.06 9.77 8.05
CA VAL A 443 16.70 8.91 9.19
C VAL A 443 15.41 9.34 9.87
N LEU A 444 14.76 10.38 9.37
CA LEU A 444 13.59 10.99 9.98
C LEU A 444 12.41 10.02 10.08
N ASP A 445 12.21 9.15 9.08
CA ASP A 445 11.16 8.12 9.10
C ASP A 445 11.36 7.09 10.24
N ASN A 446 12.59 7.00 10.80
CA ASN A 446 12.92 6.14 11.94
C ASN A 446 12.98 6.91 13.27
N ASP A 447 12.64 8.21 13.27
CA ASP A 447 12.58 9.04 14.49
C ASP A 447 11.29 8.76 15.28
N GLU A 448 11.12 7.51 15.64
CA GLU A 448 9.99 7.02 16.43
C GLU A 448 10.28 7.11 17.92
N PRO A 449 9.26 7.42 18.76
CA PRO A 449 9.39 7.31 20.21
C PRO A 449 9.88 5.92 20.63
N GLU A 450 10.73 5.85 21.64
CA GLU A 450 11.33 4.59 22.11
C GLU A 450 10.30 3.53 22.54
N ILE A 451 9.11 3.98 22.91
CA ILE A 451 7.97 3.13 23.30
C ILE A 451 7.64 2.05 22.23
N TYR A 452 7.88 2.33 20.94
CA TYR A 452 7.69 1.37 19.84
C TYR A 452 8.72 0.23 19.94
N LYS A 453 9.98 0.56 20.20
CA LYS A 453 11.09 -0.42 20.31
C LYS A 453 11.02 -1.23 21.60
N LEU A 454 10.41 -0.67 22.65
CA LEU A 454 10.21 -1.34 23.94
C LEU A 454 9.05 -2.34 23.93
N GLY A 455 8.29 -2.43 22.84
CA GLY A 455 7.13 -3.31 22.75
C GLY A 455 5.95 -2.85 23.63
N CYS A 456 5.87 -1.54 23.90
CA CYS A 456 4.82 -0.91 24.69
C CYS A 456 3.78 -0.19 23.84
N HIS A 457 3.95 -0.21 22.51
CA HIS A 457 3.03 0.33 21.54
C HIS A 457 2.96 -0.58 20.32
N ASP A 458 1.80 -1.18 20.04
CA ASP A 458 1.57 -2.05 18.90
C ASP A 458 0.07 -2.08 18.54
N HIS A 459 -0.30 -2.64 17.40
CA HIS A 459 -1.67 -2.84 16.94
C HIS A 459 -2.28 -4.20 17.37
N GLU A 460 -1.46 -5.13 17.89
CA GLU A 460 -1.89 -6.49 18.20
C GLU A 460 -2.41 -6.68 19.64
N PHE A 461 -2.24 -5.71 20.53
CA PHE A 461 -2.60 -5.87 21.95
C PHE A 461 -4.10 -5.79 22.19
N ASP A 462 -4.71 -6.87 22.64
CA ASP A 462 -6.04 -6.85 23.27
C ASP A 462 -5.95 -6.53 24.77
N ILE A 463 -4.86 -6.95 25.44
CA ILE A 463 -4.53 -6.64 26.82
C ILE A 463 -3.30 -5.73 26.79
N PRO A 464 -3.36 -4.52 27.38
CA PRO A 464 -2.22 -3.63 27.37
C PRO A 464 -1.04 -4.25 28.13
N PRO A 465 0.19 -4.18 27.59
CA PRO A 465 1.38 -4.60 28.33
C PRO A 465 1.61 -3.70 29.54
N VAL A 466 2.25 -4.23 30.57
CA VAL A 466 2.66 -3.43 31.74
C VAL A 466 3.94 -2.67 31.35
N CYS A 467 3.79 -1.38 31.10
CA CYS A 467 4.88 -0.50 30.68
C CYS A 467 4.98 0.71 31.61
N GLU A 468 5.92 0.66 32.54
CA GLU A 468 6.14 1.66 33.58
C GLU A 468 7.53 2.27 33.46
N PHE A 469 7.62 3.58 33.70
CA PHE A 469 8.83 4.39 33.53
C PHE A 469 8.95 5.43 34.65
N GLY A 470 10.16 6.02 34.84
CA GLY A 470 10.43 7.00 35.88
C GLY A 470 10.64 6.36 37.23
N ASP A 471 10.18 6.99 38.30
CA ASP A 471 10.29 6.49 39.68
C ASP A 471 9.12 5.55 40.00
N LEU A 472 9.37 4.26 40.00
CA LEU A 472 8.34 3.22 40.18
C LEU A 472 7.75 3.21 41.61
N GLU A 473 8.46 3.76 42.59
CA GLU A 473 8.00 3.86 43.99
C GLU A 473 7.25 5.18 44.25
N SER A 474 7.09 6.02 43.24
CA SER A 474 6.44 7.33 43.38
C SER A 474 4.96 7.20 43.70
N LYS A 475 4.50 8.05 44.62
CA LYS A 475 3.06 8.21 44.90
C LYS A 475 2.33 9.00 43.82
N THR A 476 3.06 9.77 43.00
CA THR A 476 2.49 10.50 41.90
C THR A 476 2.61 9.64 40.63
N ALA A 477 1.51 9.01 40.26
CA ALA A 477 1.44 8.18 39.05
C ALA A 477 0.67 8.89 37.95
N ILE A 478 1.20 8.84 36.73
CA ILE A 478 0.60 9.39 35.51
C ILE A 478 0.32 8.26 34.54
N ALA A 479 -0.86 8.23 33.97
CA ALA A 479 -1.20 7.34 32.83
C ALA A 479 -1.20 8.11 31.52
N LEU A 480 -0.55 7.58 30.48
CA LEU A 480 -0.68 8.05 29.09
C LEU A 480 -1.56 7.07 28.32
N ILE A 481 -2.66 7.56 27.73
CA ILE A 481 -3.64 6.73 27.04
C ILE A 481 -3.91 7.25 25.63
N GLY A 482 -4.02 6.36 24.65
CA GLY A 482 -4.49 6.68 23.29
C GLY A 482 -3.84 5.85 22.20
N ASP A 483 -3.81 6.41 20.99
CA ASP A 483 -3.22 5.80 19.81
C ASP A 483 -1.77 6.25 19.57
N SER A 484 -1.30 6.20 18.32
CA SER A 484 0.05 6.65 17.94
C SER A 484 0.28 8.16 18.19
N HIS A 485 -0.80 8.99 18.14
CA HIS A 485 -0.72 10.41 18.50
C HIS A 485 -0.66 10.66 20.01
N ALA A 486 -1.04 9.70 20.83
CA ALA A 486 -0.69 9.71 22.25
C ALA A 486 0.76 9.23 22.45
N ALA A 487 1.17 8.19 21.75
CA ALA A 487 2.54 7.66 21.84
C ALA A 487 3.63 8.68 21.48
N GLN A 488 3.36 9.65 20.61
CA GLN A 488 4.30 10.74 20.26
C GLN A 488 4.66 11.64 21.46
N TRP A 489 3.84 11.66 22.53
CA TRP A 489 4.08 12.39 23.77
C TRP A 489 4.89 11.59 24.79
N PHE A 490 5.28 10.36 24.46
CA PHE A 490 6.00 9.49 25.39
C PHE A 490 7.33 10.08 25.83
N GLU A 491 8.17 10.55 24.90
CA GLU A 491 9.51 11.05 25.23
C GLU A 491 9.48 12.26 26.19
N PRO A 492 8.69 13.32 25.92
CA PRO A 492 8.58 14.42 26.87
C PRO A 492 7.96 13.99 28.22
N LEU A 493 6.94 13.12 28.21
CA LEU A 493 6.32 12.64 29.46
C LEU A 493 7.26 11.78 30.30
N ARG A 494 8.03 10.88 29.67
CA ARG A 494 9.06 10.09 30.35
C ARG A 494 10.09 11.01 31.02
N ARG A 495 10.55 12.01 30.29
CA ARG A 495 11.51 12.96 30.81
C ARG A 495 10.96 13.78 31.97
N ILE A 496 9.71 14.23 31.89
CA ILE A 496 9.02 14.92 32.99
C ILE A 496 8.93 14.00 34.22
N ALA A 497 8.54 12.74 34.03
CA ALA A 497 8.45 11.73 35.05
C ALA A 497 9.81 11.51 35.76
N GLU A 498 10.89 11.38 35.00
CA GLU A 498 12.26 11.28 35.54
C GLU A 498 12.67 12.52 36.32
N GLN A 499 12.42 13.73 35.79
CA GLN A 499 12.77 15.00 36.47
C GLN A 499 11.99 15.27 37.74
N ARG A 500 10.73 14.82 37.78
CA ARG A 500 9.81 15.06 38.93
C ARG A 500 9.72 13.89 39.87
N SER A 501 10.46 12.81 39.64
CA SER A 501 10.32 11.54 40.38
C SER A 501 8.87 11.07 40.40
N TRP A 502 8.22 11.06 39.23
CA TRP A 502 6.88 10.51 39.03
C TRP A 502 6.94 9.14 38.37
N ARG A 503 5.91 8.32 38.57
CA ARG A 503 5.71 7.08 37.82
C ARG A 503 4.86 7.37 36.61
N LEU A 504 5.35 6.97 35.41
CA LEU A 504 4.61 7.02 34.16
C LEU A 504 4.24 5.61 33.74
N GLN A 505 2.96 5.35 33.51
CA GLN A 505 2.48 4.10 32.91
C GLN A 505 1.80 4.41 31.58
N THR A 506 2.08 3.59 30.55
CA THR A 506 1.57 3.85 29.20
C THR A 506 0.58 2.78 28.75
N PHE A 507 -0.51 3.24 28.14
CA PHE A 507 -1.57 2.44 27.55
C PHE A 507 -1.81 2.97 26.14
N THR A 508 -0.96 2.59 25.19
CA THR A 508 -1.06 3.08 23.81
C THR A 508 -1.18 1.92 22.84
N ARG A 509 -2.05 2.10 21.83
CA ARG A 509 -2.28 1.11 20.77
C ARG A 509 -2.39 1.79 19.41
N SER A 510 -1.60 1.33 18.45
CA SER A 510 -1.58 1.86 17.09
C SER A 510 -2.96 1.76 16.42
N GLY A 511 -3.42 2.85 15.81
CA GLY A 511 -4.68 2.92 15.07
C GLY A 511 -5.96 2.82 15.90
N CYS A 512 -5.88 2.77 17.25
CA CYS A 512 -7.03 2.77 18.14
C CYS A 512 -7.30 4.16 18.70
N THR A 513 -8.04 4.98 17.97
CA THR A 513 -8.54 6.22 18.54
C THR A 513 -9.49 5.89 19.69
N MET A 514 -9.30 6.52 20.85
CA MET A 514 -10.18 6.34 22.03
C MET A 514 -11.64 6.72 21.76
N LEU A 515 -11.93 7.26 20.58
CA LEU A 515 -13.20 7.92 20.23
C LEU A 515 -14.16 7.02 19.46
N GLY A 516 -13.87 5.73 19.34
CA GLY A 516 -14.78 4.73 18.72
C GLY A 516 -14.83 4.79 17.20
N VAL A 517 -13.91 5.52 16.56
CA VAL A 517 -13.77 5.56 15.09
C VAL A 517 -12.48 4.83 14.70
N GLU A 518 -12.54 3.97 13.70
CA GLU A 518 -11.54 2.94 13.49
C GLU A 518 -10.87 2.95 12.15
N SER A 519 -9.58 2.62 12.20
CA SER A 519 -8.83 2.23 11.01
C SER A 519 -8.46 0.74 10.95
N GLY A 520 -8.95 -0.11 11.88
CA GLY A 520 -8.42 -1.47 11.88
C GLY A 520 -9.18 -2.58 12.62
N GLY A 521 -10.48 -2.47 12.79
CA GLY A 521 -11.27 -3.54 13.42
C GLY A 521 -11.92 -3.15 14.75
N LEU A 522 -13.19 -2.74 14.69
CA LEU A 522 -14.06 -2.24 15.78
C LEU A 522 -13.97 -3.07 17.07
N ASP A 523 -13.95 -4.38 16.96
CA ASP A 523 -14.04 -5.25 18.13
C ASP A 523 -12.73 -5.33 18.93
N ALA A 524 -11.58 -5.29 18.26
CA ALA A 524 -10.28 -5.37 18.92
C ALA A 524 -9.94 -4.08 19.69
N CYS A 525 -10.18 -2.90 19.09
CA CYS A 525 -10.02 -1.62 19.78
C CYS A 525 -10.96 -1.48 20.97
N ARG A 526 -12.21 -1.90 20.84
CA ARG A 526 -13.17 -1.87 21.97
C ARG A 526 -12.76 -2.79 23.11
N THR A 527 -12.24 -3.97 22.78
CA THR A 527 -11.74 -4.92 23.78
C THR A 527 -10.55 -4.34 24.51
N TRP A 528 -9.59 -3.78 23.77
CA TRP A 528 -8.43 -3.11 24.34
C TRP A 528 -8.83 -1.93 25.22
N LEU A 529 -9.69 -1.03 24.75
CA LEU A 529 -10.15 0.13 25.51
C LEU A 529 -10.84 -0.27 26.80
N LYS A 530 -11.68 -1.30 26.77
CA LYS A 530 -12.33 -1.85 27.97
C LYS A 530 -11.31 -2.33 29.00
N ASN A 531 -10.26 -3.00 28.57
CA ASN A 531 -9.19 -3.47 29.44
C ASN A 531 -8.38 -2.29 30.02
N VAL A 532 -8.04 -1.29 29.19
CA VAL A 532 -7.38 -0.05 29.67
C VAL A 532 -8.23 0.68 30.71
N LEU A 533 -9.52 0.86 30.47
CA LEU A 533 -10.42 1.52 31.43
C LEU A 533 -10.48 0.76 32.76
N ALA A 534 -10.46 -0.57 32.73
CA ALA A 534 -10.42 -1.38 33.95
C ALA A 534 -9.09 -1.18 34.72
N GLU A 535 -7.95 -1.12 34.02
CA GLU A 535 -6.64 -0.83 34.66
C GLU A 535 -6.61 0.58 35.25
N ILE A 536 -7.14 1.60 34.56
CA ILE A 536 -7.22 2.97 35.08
C ILE A 536 -8.13 3.07 36.30
N GLN A 537 -9.26 2.37 36.30
CA GLN A 537 -10.20 2.36 37.43
C GLN A 537 -9.66 1.63 38.66
N ASN A 538 -8.84 0.58 38.45
CA ASN A 538 -8.23 -0.18 39.54
C ASN A 538 -6.89 0.43 40.00
N GLY A 539 -6.26 1.26 39.20
CA GLY A 539 -4.97 1.88 39.47
C GLY A 539 -5.11 3.19 40.27
N GLU A 540 -4.08 3.52 41.03
CA GLU A 540 -3.98 4.78 41.78
C GLU A 540 -3.22 5.83 40.95
N PHE A 541 -3.88 6.43 39.95
CA PHE A 541 -3.31 7.49 39.13
C PHE A 541 -3.69 8.88 39.65
N SER A 542 -2.69 9.74 39.78
CA SER A 542 -2.89 11.15 40.13
C SER A 542 -3.40 11.95 38.94
N LEU A 543 -2.98 11.54 37.72
CA LEU A 543 -3.28 12.22 36.46
C LEU A 543 -3.38 11.22 35.33
N VAL A 544 -4.39 11.39 34.46
CA VAL A 544 -4.55 10.68 33.20
C VAL A 544 -4.36 11.66 32.07
N VAL A 545 -3.39 11.39 31.21
CA VAL A 545 -3.08 12.15 30.00
C VAL A 545 -3.64 11.38 28.80
N ILE A 546 -4.48 12.03 28.02
CA ILE A 546 -5.13 11.45 26.83
C ILE A 546 -4.73 12.26 25.60
N SER A 547 -4.44 11.59 24.53
CA SER A 547 -4.31 12.19 23.20
C SER A 547 -4.67 11.15 22.15
N GLY A 548 -4.93 11.59 20.93
CA GLY A 548 -5.27 10.69 19.82
C GLY A 548 -5.38 11.41 18.50
N PHE A 549 -5.36 10.65 17.41
CA PHE A 549 -5.49 11.15 16.04
C PHE A 549 -6.90 11.66 15.79
N THR A 550 -7.14 12.93 16.00
CA THR A 550 -8.46 13.57 15.93
C THR A 550 -8.54 14.69 14.91
N ASN A 551 -7.44 15.05 14.29
CA ASN A 551 -7.39 16.06 13.23
C ASN A 551 -7.73 15.45 11.87
N ARG A 552 -8.98 14.96 11.72
CA ARG A 552 -9.49 14.24 10.56
C ARG A 552 -10.94 14.69 10.28
N ASP A 553 -11.29 14.81 9.00
CA ASP A 553 -12.63 15.26 8.58
C ASP A 553 -13.72 14.21 8.76
N ASP A 554 -13.35 12.91 8.63
CA ASP A 554 -14.31 11.80 8.68
C ASP A 554 -14.86 11.47 10.07
N LEU A 555 -14.27 12.01 11.15
CA LEU A 555 -14.70 11.73 12.53
C LEU A 555 -16.10 12.29 12.84
N VAL A 556 -16.39 13.46 12.33
CA VAL A 556 -17.65 14.20 12.62
C VAL A 556 -18.64 14.04 11.48
N ASP A 557 -18.19 13.92 10.25
CA ASP A 557 -19.03 13.88 9.05
C ASP A 557 -19.96 12.67 8.99
N GLU A 558 -19.52 11.49 9.47
CA GLU A 558 -20.33 10.26 9.42
C GLU A 558 -21.44 10.24 10.49
N SER A 559 -21.21 10.77 11.69
CA SER A 559 -22.22 10.85 12.77
C SER A 559 -21.78 11.78 13.91
N PRO A 560 -22.06 13.09 13.84
CA PRO A 560 -21.68 14.04 14.90
C PRO A 560 -22.20 13.63 16.28
N ASP A 561 -23.46 13.21 16.38
CA ASP A 561 -24.08 12.77 17.63
C ASP A 561 -23.40 11.48 18.18
N GLY A 562 -23.03 10.54 17.29
CA GLY A 562 -22.31 9.34 17.67
C GLY A 562 -20.92 9.65 18.23
N PHE A 563 -20.20 10.57 17.62
CA PHE A 563 -18.90 11.02 18.07
C PHE A 563 -18.98 11.68 19.47
N ILE A 564 -19.92 12.62 19.66
CA ILE A 564 -20.14 13.29 20.95
C ILE A 564 -20.52 12.29 22.04
N ASN A 565 -21.38 11.32 21.76
CA ASN A 565 -21.77 10.29 22.71
C ASN A 565 -20.57 9.43 23.13
N ASN A 566 -19.75 8.96 22.20
CA ASN A 566 -18.57 8.14 22.47
C ASN A 566 -17.55 8.89 23.36
N ILE A 567 -17.29 10.16 23.08
CA ILE A 567 -16.39 11.00 23.89
C ILE A 567 -16.97 11.21 25.30
N THR A 568 -18.26 11.44 25.41
CA THR A 568 -18.94 11.67 26.69
C THR A 568 -18.95 10.41 27.55
N GLU A 569 -19.15 9.24 26.95
CA GLU A 569 -19.03 7.96 27.64
C GLU A 569 -17.60 7.70 28.14
N LEU A 570 -16.61 7.95 27.28
CA LEU A 570 -15.19 7.83 27.67
C LEU A 570 -14.86 8.77 28.83
N HIS A 571 -15.23 10.05 28.73
CA HIS A 571 -15.04 11.03 29.78
C HIS A 571 -15.69 10.57 31.11
N THR A 572 -16.93 10.08 31.04
CA THR A 572 -17.66 9.59 32.23
C THR A 572 -16.96 8.39 32.85
N ALA A 573 -16.51 7.42 32.03
CA ALA A 573 -15.80 6.25 32.51
C ALA A 573 -14.47 6.59 33.22
N LEU A 574 -13.76 7.61 32.75
CA LEU A 574 -12.49 8.04 33.31
C LEU A 574 -12.63 8.94 34.54
N THR A 575 -13.77 9.63 34.71
CA THR A 575 -13.97 10.54 35.87
C THR A 575 -14.52 9.85 37.12
N THR A 576 -14.77 8.55 37.10
CA THR A 576 -15.39 7.79 38.21
C THR A 576 -14.56 7.79 39.48
N ASN A 577 -13.23 7.86 39.40
CA ASN A 577 -12.31 7.71 40.55
C ASN A 577 -11.67 9.03 41.04
N SER A 578 -12.22 10.19 40.67
CA SER A 578 -11.74 11.52 41.10
C SER A 578 -10.31 11.86 40.65
N GLN A 579 -9.69 11.08 39.77
CA GLN A 579 -8.41 11.46 39.17
C GLN A 579 -8.58 12.67 38.26
N LYS A 580 -7.51 13.43 38.11
CA LYS A 580 -7.47 14.54 37.16
C LYS A 580 -7.17 14.04 35.77
N ILE A 581 -7.73 14.71 34.77
CA ILE A 581 -7.58 14.33 33.38
C ILE A 581 -7.05 15.52 32.56
N ILE A 582 -6.07 15.27 31.69
CA ILE A 582 -5.65 16.18 30.64
C ILE A 582 -5.96 15.51 29.31
N TYR A 583 -6.68 16.22 28.46
CA TYR A 583 -6.81 15.88 27.05
C TYR A 583 -5.89 16.82 26.25
N ILE A 584 -4.82 16.28 25.67
CA ILE A 584 -3.94 17.03 24.77
C ILE A 584 -4.57 16.95 23.37
N ALA A 585 -4.93 18.11 22.83
CA ALA A 585 -5.41 18.21 21.44
C ALA A 585 -4.38 17.63 20.47
N ASP A 586 -4.88 17.10 19.40
CA ASP A 586 -4.00 16.59 18.34
C ASP A 586 -3.11 17.70 17.77
N SER A 587 -1.94 17.34 17.29
CA SER A 587 -1.04 18.28 16.62
C SER A 587 -1.66 18.78 15.30
N PRO A 588 -1.38 20.03 14.87
CA PRO A 588 -1.74 20.45 13.53
C PRO A 588 -1.25 19.46 12.48
N GLY A 589 -2.13 19.01 11.58
CA GLY A 589 -1.82 17.97 10.60
C GLY A 589 -1.14 18.54 9.36
N PRO A 590 0.05 18.08 8.96
CA PRO A 590 0.61 18.47 7.68
C PRO A 590 -0.22 17.87 6.55
N LEU A 591 -0.47 18.68 5.50
CA LEU A 591 -1.24 18.25 4.32
C LEU A 591 -0.44 17.37 3.35
N LEU A 592 0.81 17.03 3.72
CA LEU A 592 1.77 16.34 2.87
C LEU A 592 2.77 15.54 3.72
N HIS A 593 3.47 14.61 3.10
CA HIS A 593 4.56 13.88 3.75
C HIS A 593 5.79 14.79 3.88
N VAL A 594 6.00 15.35 5.08
CA VAL A 594 7.00 16.40 5.34
C VAL A 594 8.42 16.02 4.91
N PRO A 595 8.99 14.85 5.28
CA PRO A 595 10.33 14.45 4.84
C PRO A 595 10.48 14.43 3.32
N ILE A 596 9.49 13.90 2.61
CA ILE A 596 9.48 13.82 1.15
C ILE A 596 9.45 15.22 0.54
N CYS A 597 8.59 16.11 1.05
CA CYS A 597 8.52 17.50 0.59
C CYS A 597 9.85 18.23 0.80
N LEU A 598 10.43 18.14 2.00
CA LEU A 598 11.71 18.79 2.31
C LEU A 598 12.85 18.30 1.42
N SER A 599 12.87 16.99 1.10
CA SER A 599 13.88 16.42 0.19
C SER A 599 13.84 17.01 -1.21
N ALA A 600 12.67 17.44 -1.67
CA ALA A 600 12.48 18.11 -2.96
C ALA A 600 12.64 19.62 -2.92
N ASN A 601 12.67 20.23 -1.72
CA ASN A 601 12.62 21.67 -1.53
C ASN A 601 13.73 22.17 -0.57
N ILE A 602 14.93 21.59 -0.65
CA ILE A 602 16.07 21.94 0.25
C ILE A 602 16.48 23.42 0.21
N GLN A 603 16.21 24.13 -0.90
CA GLN A 603 16.48 25.56 -1.08
C GLN A 603 15.22 26.43 -1.00
N THR A 604 14.07 25.83 -0.74
CA THR A 604 12.76 26.50 -0.72
C THR A 604 11.84 25.86 0.31
N VAL A 605 12.33 25.70 1.53
CA VAL A 605 11.65 24.99 2.66
C VAL A 605 10.23 25.50 2.87
N GLN A 606 9.98 26.78 2.63
CA GLN A 606 8.64 27.39 2.77
C GLN A 606 7.56 26.72 1.89
N ASN A 607 7.95 26.05 0.79
CA ASN A 607 7.00 25.33 -0.06
C ASN A 607 6.38 24.12 0.65
N CYS A 608 6.93 23.71 1.79
CA CYS A 608 6.41 22.59 2.60
C CYS A 608 5.61 23.08 3.81
N ASN A 609 5.63 24.37 4.12
CA ASN A 609 4.77 24.93 5.16
C ASN A 609 3.31 24.91 4.69
N PHE A 610 2.39 24.94 5.63
CA PHE A 610 0.96 24.92 5.35
C PHE A 610 0.21 25.97 6.17
N GLU A 611 -0.97 26.35 5.72
CA GLU A 611 -1.81 27.33 6.38
C GLU A 611 -2.39 26.74 7.68
N ARG A 612 -2.47 27.58 8.73
CA ARG A 612 -2.96 27.16 10.04
C ARG A 612 -4.41 26.68 9.98
N ASP A 613 -5.24 27.36 9.23
CA ASP A 613 -6.69 27.08 9.13
C ASP A 613 -6.94 25.73 8.43
N GLU A 614 -6.02 25.27 7.54
CA GLU A 614 -6.11 23.99 6.86
C GLU A 614 -5.55 22.84 7.71
N ALA A 615 -4.73 23.17 8.72
CA ALA A 615 -4.00 22.22 9.55
C ALA A 615 -4.83 21.66 10.72
N ILE A 616 -5.97 22.25 11.02
CA ILE A 616 -6.77 21.96 12.21
C ILE A 616 -8.22 21.74 11.83
N ASN A 617 -8.79 20.64 12.28
CA ASN A 617 -10.23 20.44 12.23
C ASN A 617 -10.90 21.19 13.40
N GLU A 618 -11.28 22.46 13.18
CA GLU A 618 -11.86 23.32 14.21
C GLU A 618 -13.12 22.72 14.84
N GLN A 619 -13.97 22.07 14.03
CA GLN A 619 -15.22 21.49 14.53
C GLN A 619 -14.95 20.34 15.53
N THR A 620 -14.02 19.46 15.22
CA THR A 620 -13.60 18.38 16.12
C THR A 620 -12.96 18.94 17.39
N ALA A 621 -12.08 19.94 17.25
CA ALA A 621 -11.41 20.59 18.36
C ALA A 621 -12.40 21.28 19.32
N GLU A 622 -13.42 21.98 18.82
CA GLU A 622 -14.46 22.62 19.65
C GLU A 622 -15.31 21.60 20.39
N ILE A 623 -15.70 20.50 19.76
CA ILE A 623 -16.45 19.42 20.43
C ILE A 623 -15.61 18.82 21.57
N LEU A 624 -14.36 18.48 21.31
CA LEU A 624 -13.44 17.93 22.30
C LEU A 624 -13.25 18.92 23.47
N LYS A 625 -13.01 20.19 23.18
CA LYS A 625 -12.87 21.23 24.18
C LYS A 625 -14.12 21.37 25.03
N GLY A 626 -15.31 21.26 24.46
CA GLY A 626 -16.58 21.29 25.19
C GLY A 626 -16.72 20.18 26.21
N VAL A 627 -16.29 18.96 25.88
CA VAL A 627 -16.37 17.78 26.77
C VAL A 627 -15.26 17.79 27.83
N TRP A 628 -14.01 18.12 27.42
CA TRP A 628 -12.84 17.99 28.28
C TRP A 628 -12.47 19.26 29.09
N SER A 629 -13.28 20.32 29.05
CA SER A 629 -13.06 21.56 29.85
C SER A 629 -14.05 21.66 31.00
N ASN A 630 -13.75 21.02 32.13
CA ASN A 630 -14.59 21.06 33.33
C ASN A 630 -13.72 21.03 34.64
N LYS A 631 -14.33 20.74 35.79
CA LYS A 631 -13.61 20.76 37.08
C LYS A 631 -12.62 19.60 37.26
N THR A 632 -12.84 18.48 36.58
CA THR A 632 -12.01 17.24 36.67
C THR A 632 -11.14 17.03 35.48
N SER A 633 -11.44 17.67 34.34
CA SER A 633 -10.69 17.52 33.10
C SER A 633 -10.32 18.87 32.50
N ARG A 634 -9.16 18.91 31.85
CA ARG A 634 -8.63 20.08 31.16
C ARG A 634 -8.27 19.72 29.73
N PHE A 635 -8.78 20.50 28.80
CA PHE A 635 -8.37 20.48 27.40
C PHE A 635 -7.11 21.35 27.21
N VAL A 636 -6.07 20.80 26.63
CA VAL A 636 -4.80 21.49 26.36
C VAL A 636 -4.58 21.57 24.86
N ASP A 637 -4.68 22.77 24.34
CA ASP A 637 -4.37 23.09 22.94
C ASP A 637 -2.92 23.57 22.84
N LEU A 638 -2.10 22.86 22.09
CA LEU A 638 -0.70 23.19 21.86
C LEU A 638 -0.44 23.78 20.46
N THR A 639 -1.47 24.13 19.69
CA THR A 639 -1.35 24.63 18.32
C THR A 639 -0.39 25.80 18.19
N ASP A 640 -0.41 26.75 19.16
CA ASP A 640 0.49 27.91 19.16
C ASP A 640 1.97 27.55 19.35
N TRP A 641 2.26 26.29 19.68
CA TRP A 641 3.62 25.75 19.79
C TRP A 641 4.07 25.03 18.51
N PHE A 642 3.24 25.00 17.49
CA PHE A 642 3.53 24.46 16.16
C PHE A 642 3.43 25.53 15.09
N CYS A 643 2.52 26.50 15.27
CA CYS A 643 2.14 27.45 14.24
C CYS A 643 2.31 28.90 14.73
N THR A 644 2.60 29.78 13.82
CA THR A 644 2.33 31.22 13.98
C THR A 644 0.83 31.47 13.89
N SER A 645 0.41 32.73 13.85
CA SER A 645 -1.00 33.09 13.66
C SER A 645 -1.57 32.67 12.27
N GLN A 646 -0.73 32.37 11.29
CA GLN A 646 -1.14 32.08 9.91
C GLN A 646 -0.54 30.80 9.35
N ILE A 647 0.72 30.51 9.65
CA ILE A 647 1.51 29.45 9.04
C ILE A 647 1.98 28.44 10.08
N CYS A 648 1.89 27.17 9.74
CA CYS A 648 2.53 26.07 10.45
C CYS A 648 3.81 25.68 9.71
N PRO A 649 4.99 26.09 10.22
CA PRO A 649 6.27 25.74 9.61
C PRO A 649 6.61 24.28 9.88
N VAL A 650 7.22 23.61 8.89
CA VAL A 650 7.67 22.22 9.02
C VAL A 650 9.09 22.08 9.57
N VAL A 651 9.83 23.21 9.65
CA VAL A 651 11.16 23.29 10.27
C VAL A 651 11.15 24.47 11.24
N ILE A 652 11.48 24.25 12.50
CA ILE A 652 11.57 25.26 13.57
C ILE A 652 12.99 25.20 14.13
N GLY A 653 13.74 26.31 13.98
CA GLY A 653 15.17 26.29 14.24
C GLY A 653 15.89 25.33 13.29
N ASN A 654 16.55 24.32 13.85
CA ASN A 654 17.13 23.21 13.08
C ASN A 654 16.35 21.89 13.25
N MET A 655 15.16 21.93 13.87
CA MET A 655 14.33 20.75 14.12
C MET A 655 13.30 20.57 13.03
N VAL A 656 13.14 19.32 12.53
CA VAL A 656 11.99 18.96 11.70
C VAL A 656 10.80 18.67 12.60
N VAL A 657 9.67 19.33 12.36
CA VAL A 657 8.47 19.21 13.21
C VAL A 657 7.77 17.86 13.06
N TYR A 658 7.66 17.34 11.83
CA TYR A 658 6.90 16.13 11.53
C TYR A 658 7.79 15.07 10.88
N ARG A 659 7.70 13.82 11.37
CA ARG A 659 8.44 12.69 10.84
C ARG A 659 7.76 12.00 9.63
N ASP A 660 6.46 12.22 9.46
CA ASP A 660 5.65 11.64 8.38
C ASP A 660 4.50 12.56 7.97
N ILE A 661 3.32 12.02 7.64
CA ILE A 661 2.12 12.77 7.22
C ILE A 661 1.25 13.23 8.39
N SER A 662 1.51 12.82 9.62
CA SER A 662 0.64 13.11 10.78
C SER A 662 1.37 13.18 12.10
N HIS A 663 2.47 12.44 12.29
CA HIS A 663 3.16 12.36 13.56
C HIS A 663 4.27 13.42 13.69
N ILE A 664 4.38 14.00 14.88
CA ILE A 664 5.53 14.86 15.21
C ILE A 664 6.81 14.04 15.35
N SER A 665 7.96 14.67 15.10
CA SER A 665 9.26 14.05 15.35
C SER A 665 9.52 13.95 16.86
N SER A 666 10.28 12.94 17.28
CA SER A 666 10.66 12.77 18.69
C SER A 666 11.51 13.93 19.18
N VAL A 667 12.35 14.50 18.30
CA VAL A 667 13.18 15.68 18.62
C VAL A 667 12.29 16.89 18.91
N TYR A 668 11.29 17.15 18.08
CA TYR A 668 10.37 18.28 18.31
C TYR A 668 9.47 18.06 19.52
N ALA A 669 8.98 16.83 19.74
CA ALA A 669 8.24 16.47 20.94
C ALA A 669 9.05 16.76 22.22
N LEU A 670 10.34 16.41 22.24
CA LEU A 670 11.24 16.71 23.35
C LEU A 670 11.45 18.21 23.57
N ALA A 671 11.46 19.03 22.51
CA ALA A 671 11.56 20.49 22.64
C ALA A 671 10.33 21.08 23.39
N LEU A 672 9.19 20.41 23.33
CA LEU A 672 7.95 20.79 24.03
C LEU A 672 7.91 20.35 25.50
N THR A 673 8.96 19.70 26.04
CA THR A 673 8.96 19.14 27.41
C THR A 673 8.57 20.17 28.48
N ASN A 674 9.16 21.37 28.45
CA ASN A 674 8.85 22.42 29.45
C ASN A 674 7.42 22.95 29.31
N VAL A 675 6.97 23.16 28.10
CA VAL A 675 5.58 23.56 27.79
C VAL A 675 4.60 22.55 28.37
N LEU A 676 4.81 21.27 28.09
CA LEU A 676 3.96 20.18 28.56
C LEU A 676 4.02 20.07 30.10
N MET A 677 5.21 20.15 30.70
CA MET A 677 5.39 20.10 32.16
C MET A 677 4.56 21.18 32.84
N ASN A 678 4.60 22.43 32.37
CA ASN A 678 3.80 23.53 32.91
C ASN A 678 2.29 23.21 32.86
N GLN A 679 1.79 22.56 31.77
CA GLN A 679 0.38 22.17 31.67
C GLN A 679 0.01 21.07 32.67
N LEU A 680 0.89 20.08 32.89
CA LEU A 680 0.67 18.99 33.85
C LEU A 680 0.65 19.52 35.30
N GLU A 681 1.61 20.37 35.67
CA GLU A 681 1.71 20.93 37.02
C GLU A 681 0.49 21.80 37.40
N VAL A 682 0.02 22.65 36.47
CA VAL A 682 -1.21 23.44 36.68
C VAL A 682 -2.41 22.52 36.93
N SER A 683 -2.48 21.39 36.25
CA SER A 683 -3.58 20.44 36.44
C SER A 683 -3.46 19.66 37.73
N LEU A 684 -2.26 19.36 38.23
CA LEU A 684 -2.06 18.69 39.52
C LEU A 684 -2.28 19.63 40.71
N ALA A 685 -2.00 20.93 40.55
CA ALA A 685 -2.15 21.93 41.62
C ALA A 685 -3.61 22.42 41.81
N GLY A 686 -4.42 22.42 40.80
CA GLY A 686 -5.83 22.85 40.85
C GLY A 686 -6.78 21.70 41.18
#